data_bde9849798208c2e9d96ac9cfc4cda31
#
_entry.id   bde9849798208c2e9d96ac9cfc4cda31
#
_cell.length_a   1.000
_cell.length_b   1.000
_cell.length_c   1.000
_cell.angle_alpha   90.00
_cell.angle_beta   90.00
_cell.angle_gamma   90.00
#
_symmetry.space_group_name_H-M   'P 1'
#
loop_
_entity.id
_entity.type
_entity.pdbx_description
1 polymer ?
#
loop_
_entity_poly.entity_id
_entity_poly.type
_entity_poly.pdbx_seq_one_letter_code
_entity_poly.pdbx_strand_id
1 'polypeptide(L)'
;MRKLYAIITGIFLALLFTSCKQFTADIDDFLSYWAAEVIPVDFSFDKPSQTSAAGAVCLPSASDVTVTVNLRNPKNFSLVTPVSTADAGKVINFPGLSTQPAYGTDYTLAQTADKSALKLIYKSSFLKKHEWSTDNIGAEITLISTDGRKFNKKFNLNVKVDTPPKLSYVTIGKTRNADAHGKHYYVIILKADDMTEKAGAGTPPTELLHKDIKTLSVEGGDSAGIAFTSGNTAFNANGRLLAATEVAQLTPADLGSATAPDWDPAKVAGPWTLRYKTDTEVRTASKTYTFRLVDGKGFSSSVVSKATLETEAQDATLSYGTTPITGPTPANPHEINAGENDTNVTVTAKTATVGAKITGTVEWQDGSELKHNNINSGSQNEVDIRLPAPELNQEILYKITVTAGGAGFTSGTEKVFYVKVTKRVEITVNGGTGSAWDALKAAVENNTAASIIIIDGEIKAPNGAQKIEVKRPVTIRGKTGKTADKLNADNKTFIFHVWSSGDLTLKKLTLQNGNNPTTGGVDGGGAIYCAGGKLTADDVLIENCKAKYGGGIYLNGSSGMTLTNCHIRNNEVTNGDGGGINFKYGTYSGSYTITGGNISDNKVKMTGSVNQYSGGGLAIENVSINLTLDGCEISSNTIQGPSGKIPRGAGMWLGNRANCTIKGSARIINNKAHVTGTPNSFIGTGGGIQLDGGTLTLEDGTVISGNSAQDGGGVYVQDGEFAMKGGKIENNTAQNGGGVYIDAQASRVGTFKMGGSATVTPSAGNEAGKNDVYLADFSNGNGGYDYAVIIVTAQLNNTPVARLTMRNDYQFPETSGYHWRVVVEGIKSDDDALKFKVTPQITQLTPSLTLKNWRVVWDHTNSGQLQPAP
;
A
#
# COMPACT_ATOMS: atom_id res chain seq x y z
N MET A 1 26.61 -36.50 -34.15
CA MET A 1 25.96 -35.79 -35.28
C MET A 1 24.44 -36.05 -35.40
N ARG A 2 23.90 -37.27 -35.30
CA ARG A 2 22.42 -37.49 -35.39
C ARG A 2 21.58 -36.83 -34.30
N LYS A 3 22.08 -36.70 -33.06
CA LYS A 3 21.37 -36.03 -31.97
C LYS A 3 21.41 -34.48 -32.10
N LEU A 4 22.44 -33.94 -32.75
CA LEU A 4 22.54 -32.51 -32.98
C LEU A 4 21.59 -32.05 -34.11
N TYR A 5 21.42 -32.87 -35.12
CA TYR A 5 20.46 -32.61 -36.22
C TYR A 5 19.01 -32.62 -35.72
N ALA A 6 18.65 -33.55 -34.81
CA ALA A 6 17.31 -33.59 -34.23
C ALA A 6 17.00 -32.35 -33.37
N ILE A 7 18.00 -31.82 -32.65
CA ILE A 7 17.84 -30.60 -31.83
C ILE A 7 17.78 -29.34 -32.71
N ILE A 8 18.59 -29.27 -33.77
CA ILE A 8 18.58 -28.13 -34.70
C ILE A 8 17.30 -28.15 -35.55
N THR A 9 16.79 -29.31 -35.98
CA THR A 9 15.54 -29.42 -36.68
C THR A 9 14.34 -29.08 -35.76
N GLY A 10 14.40 -29.44 -34.48
CA GLY A 10 13.39 -29.05 -33.48
C GLY A 10 13.36 -27.53 -33.21
N ILE A 11 14.54 -26.91 -33.12
CA ILE A 11 14.64 -25.45 -32.92
C ILE A 11 14.23 -24.69 -34.19
N PHE A 12 14.57 -25.18 -35.38
CA PHE A 12 14.12 -24.57 -36.65
C PHE A 12 12.62 -24.72 -36.88
N LEU A 13 12.02 -25.81 -36.45
CA LEU A 13 10.57 -26.01 -36.49
C LEU A 13 9.87 -25.06 -35.48
N ALA A 14 10.43 -24.89 -34.27
CA ALA A 14 9.93 -23.97 -33.26
C ALA A 14 10.01 -22.49 -33.72
N LEU A 15 11.04 -22.11 -34.47
CA LEU A 15 11.21 -20.74 -35.00
C LEU A 15 10.29 -20.42 -36.19
N LEU A 16 9.87 -21.44 -36.96
CA LEU A 16 8.91 -21.27 -38.07
C LEU A 16 7.46 -21.06 -37.59
N PHE A 17 7.17 -21.40 -36.33
CA PHE A 17 5.80 -21.32 -35.78
C PHE A 17 5.56 -20.08 -34.90
N THR A 18 6.54 -19.22 -34.70
CA THR A 18 6.37 -17.98 -33.91
C THR A 18 5.51 -16.90 -34.56
N SER A 19 5.08 -17.11 -35.82
CA SER A 19 4.21 -16.18 -36.56
C SER A 19 2.72 -16.57 -36.61
N CYS A 20 2.32 -17.76 -36.11
CA CYS A 20 0.93 -18.16 -36.07
C CYS A 20 0.39 -18.05 -34.65
N LYS A 21 -0.48 -17.06 -34.41
CA LYS A 21 -1.21 -16.88 -33.14
C LYS A 21 -1.95 -18.11 -32.60
N GLN A 22 -2.11 -19.14 -33.42
CA GLN A 22 -2.77 -20.41 -33.07
C GLN A 22 -1.86 -21.42 -32.36
N PHE A 23 -0.51 -21.20 -32.36
CA PHE A 23 0.46 -22.15 -31.79
C PHE A 23 0.99 -21.78 -30.41
N THR A 24 0.63 -20.62 -29.88
CA THR A 24 1.14 -20.15 -28.60
C THR A 24 0.20 -20.36 -27.42
N ALA A 25 -0.96 -20.96 -27.61
CA ALA A 25 -1.98 -21.04 -26.56
C ALA A 25 -1.86 -22.29 -25.66
N ASP A 26 -1.45 -23.42 -26.14
CA ASP A 26 -1.30 -24.64 -25.32
C ASP A 26 -0.38 -25.68 -25.97
N ILE A 27 0.69 -26.09 -25.27
CA ILE A 27 1.59 -27.18 -25.71
C ILE A 27 0.84 -28.54 -25.77
N ASP A 28 -0.13 -28.75 -24.88
CA ASP A 28 -0.97 -29.93 -24.85
C ASP A 28 -1.84 -30.01 -26.10
N ASP A 29 -2.23 -28.89 -26.66
CA ASP A 29 -2.96 -28.78 -27.93
C ASP A 29 -2.13 -29.29 -29.10
N PHE A 30 -0.87 -28.89 -29.17
CA PHE A 30 0.05 -29.33 -30.22
C PHE A 30 0.37 -30.83 -30.09
N LEU A 31 0.65 -31.28 -28.89
CA LEU A 31 0.96 -32.69 -28.61
C LEU A 31 -0.24 -33.59 -28.87
N SER A 32 -1.47 -33.16 -28.58
CA SER A 32 -2.68 -33.95 -28.82
C SER A 32 -2.91 -34.26 -30.30
N TYR A 33 -2.63 -33.30 -31.17
CA TYR A 33 -2.79 -33.50 -32.61
C TYR A 33 -1.80 -34.51 -33.15
N TRP A 34 -0.56 -34.50 -32.73
CA TRP A 34 0.49 -35.40 -33.19
C TRP A 34 0.47 -36.75 -32.50
N ALA A 35 0.17 -36.78 -31.21
CA ALA A 35 0.05 -38.03 -30.45
C ALA A 35 -1.27 -38.79 -30.68
N ALA A 36 -2.17 -38.25 -31.50
CA ALA A 36 -3.53 -38.77 -31.68
C ALA A 36 -4.31 -38.89 -30.34
N GLU A 37 -4.19 -37.91 -29.50
CA GLU A 37 -4.90 -37.78 -28.22
C GLU A 37 -6.30 -37.18 -28.42
N VAL A 38 -7.24 -37.58 -27.57
CA VAL A 38 -8.53 -36.90 -27.41
C VAL A 38 -8.47 -36.15 -26.07
N ILE A 39 -8.73 -34.88 -26.12
CA ILE A 39 -8.72 -34.05 -24.90
C ILE A 39 -10.03 -33.27 -24.74
N PRO A 40 -10.55 -33.14 -23.50
CA PRO A 40 -11.60 -32.19 -23.19
C PRO A 40 -11.03 -30.77 -23.29
N VAL A 41 -11.72 -29.89 -24.04
CA VAL A 41 -11.27 -28.47 -24.23
C VAL A 41 -12.00 -27.54 -23.28
N ASP A 42 -13.32 -27.65 -23.28
CA ASP A 42 -14.22 -26.88 -22.43
C ASP A 42 -15.53 -27.65 -22.19
N PHE A 43 -16.43 -27.05 -21.45
CA PHE A 43 -17.76 -27.62 -21.24
C PHE A 43 -18.81 -26.52 -21.07
N SER A 44 -20.07 -26.86 -21.36
CA SER A 44 -21.21 -25.98 -21.18
C SER A 44 -22.41 -26.74 -20.62
N PHE A 45 -23.32 -25.98 -20.00
CA PHE A 45 -24.60 -26.49 -19.53
C PHE A 45 -25.73 -25.97 -20.43
N ASP A 46 -26.73 -26.79 -20.66
CA ASP A 46 -27.92 -26.40 -21.43
C ASP A 46 -28.86 -25.47 -20.66
N LYS A 47 -28.66 -25.32 -19.37
CA LYS A 47 -29.45 -24.45 -18.49
C LYS A 47 -28.59 -23.47 -17.73
N PRO A 48 -29.11 -22.26 -17.45
CA PRO A 48 -28.38 -21.31 -16.62
C PRO A 48 -27.94 -21.95 -15.31
N SER A 49 -26.65 -21.84 -15.00
CA SER A 49 -26.05 -22.34 -13.77
C SER A 49 -25.28 -21.24 -13.11
N GLN A 50 -25.19 -21.28 -11.78
CA GLN A 50 -24.28 -20.43 -11.03
C GLN A 50 -22.99 -21.20 -10.71
N THR A 51 -21.91 -20.47 -10.52
CA THR A 51 -20.65 -21.04 -10.02
C THR A 51 -20.37 -20.44 -8.65
N SER A 52 -20.11 -21.29 -7.66
CA SER A 52 -19.72 -20.84 -6.33
C SER A 52 -18.30 -20.28 -6.32
N ALA A 53 -17.94 -19.55 -5.28
CA ALA A 53 -16.57 -19.06 -5.07
C ALA A 53 -15.52 -20.21 -5.00
N ALA A 54 -15.95 -21.42 -4.62
CA ALA A 54 -15.11 -22.62 -4.61
C ALA A 54 -15.10 -23.37 -5.95
N GLY A 55 -15.67 -22.80 -7.02
CA GLY A 55 -15.68 -23.37 -8.35
C GLY A 55 -16.70 -24.48 -8.58
N ALA A 56 -17.63 -24.73 -7.66
CA ALA A 56 -18.72 -25.69 -7.86
C ALA A 56 -19.84 -25.07 -8.71
N VAL A 57 -20.33 -25.79 -9.70
CA VAL A 57 -21.45 -25.37 -10.55
C VAL A 57 -22.78 -25.84 -9.93
N CYS A 58 -23.77 -24.95 -9.92
CA CYS A 58 -25.12 -25.23 -9.45
C CYS A 58 -25.98 -25.87 -10.54
N LEU A 59 -26.55 -27.06 -10.28
CA LEU A 59 -27.49 -27.68 -11.16
C LEU A 59 -28.93 -27.58 -10.60
N PRO A 60 -29.90 -27.06 -11.36
CA PRO A 60 -31.29 -27.03 -10.93
C PRO A 60 -31.87 -28.46 -10.93
N SER A 61 -32.69 -28.80 -9.91
CA SER A 61 -33.28 -30.12 -9.76
C SER A 61 -34.58 -30.33 -10.55
N ALA A 62 -35.18 -29.23 -11.04
CA ALA A 62 -36.54 -29.25 -11.62
C ALA A 62 -36.64 -30.01 -12.96
N SER A 63 -35.56 -30.20 -13.68
CA SER A 63 -35.51 -30.83 -14.99
C SER A 63 -34.16 -31.49 -15.26
N ASP A 64 -34.11 -32.38 -16.27
CA ASP A 64 -32.83 -32.93 -16.74
C ASP A 64 -31.86 -31.79 -17.11
N VAL A 65 -30.58 -32.00 -16.83
CA VAL A 65 -29.51 -31.03 -17.16
C VAL A 65 -28.46 -31.70 -18.03
N THR A 66 -28.20 -31.13 -19.19
CA THR A 66 -27.17 -31.63 -20.12
C THR A 66 -25.88 -30.85 -19.95
N VAL A 67 -24.79 -31.57 -19.69
CA VAL A 67 -23.42 -31.05 -19.75
C VAL A 67 -22.82 -31.46 -21.10
N THR A 68 -22.48 -30.51 -21.94
CA THR A 68 -21.75 -30.75 -23.18
C THR A 68 -20.29 -30.54 -22.94
N VAL A 69 -19.49 -31.58 -23.03
CA VAL A 69 -18.02 -31.54 -22.91
C VAL A 69 -17.44 -31.52 -24.31
N ASN A 70 -16.95 -30.41 -24.75
CA ASN A 70 -16.34 -30.26 -26.07
C ASN A 70 -14.97 -30.96 -26.11
N LEU A 71 -14.73 -31.66 -27.17
CA LEU A 71 -13.53 -32.47 -27.35
C LEU A 71 -12.71 -31.95 -28.51
N ARG A 72 -11.43 -31.90 -28.35
CA ARG A 72 -10.50 -31.94 -29.46
C ARG A 72 -10.24 -33.38 -29.82
N ASN A 73 -10.72 -33.82 -30.96
CA ASN A 73 -10.65 -35.18 -31.43
C ASN A 73 -10.15 -35.20 -32.89
N PRO A 74 -8.89 -34.85 -33.16
CA PRO A 74 -8.38 -34.60 -34.50
C PRO A 74 -8.33 -35.86 -35.39
N LYS A 75 -8.37 -37.03 -34.80
CA LYS A 75 -8.39 -38.31 -35.52
C LYS A 75 -9.78 -38.97 -35.54
N ASN A 76 -10.82 -38.26 -35.12
CA ASN A 76 -12.20 -38.70 -35.13
C ASN A 76 -12.44 -40.06 -34.41
N PHE A 77 -11.78 -40.27 -33.28
CA PHE A 77 -11.98 -41.45 -32.46
C PHE A 77 -13.43 -41.58 -32.00
N SER A 78 -13.99 -42.76 -32.12
CA SER A 78 -15.22 -43.11 -31.43
C SER A 78 -14.89 -43.51 -30.01
N LEU A 79 -15.53 -42.84 -29.04
CA LEU A 79 -15.32 -43.11 -27.63
C LEU A 79 -16.29 -44.15 -27.12
N VAL A 80 -15.84 -44.96 -26.17
CA VAL A 80 -16.70 -45.88 -25.44
C VAL A 80 -17.68 -45.07 -24.62
N THR A 81 -18.99 -45.30 -24.85
CA THR A 81 -20.07 -44.77 -24.06
C THR A 81 -20.81 -45.92 -23.41
N PRO A 82 -21.27 -45.83 -22.15
CA PRO A 82 -21.93 -46.93 -21.46
C PRO A 82 -23.23 -47.37 -22.15
N VAL A 83 -23.52 -48.64 -22.10
CA VAL A 83 -24.83 -49.22 -22.44
C VAL A 83 -25.50 -49.86 -21.22
N SER A 84 -24.78 -50.02 -20.13
CA SER A 84 -25.25 -50.54 -18.85
C SER A 84 -24.52 -49.89 -17.67
N THR A 85 -25.03 -50.04 -16.44
CA THR A 85 -24.37 -49.56 -15.24
C THR A 85 -23.02 -50.26 -15.01
N ALA A 86 -22.88 -51.54 -15.37
CA ALA A 86 -21.61 -52.24 -15.25
C ALA A 86 -20.53 -51.74 -16.22
N ASP A 87 -20.91 -51.26 -17.41
CA ASP A 87 -20.00 -50.67 -18.37
C ASP A 87 -19.67 -49.21 -18.01
N ALA A 88 -20.61 -48.53 -17.35
CA ALA A 88 -20.41 -47.14 -16.94
C ALA A 88 -19.18 -46.95 -16.03
N GLY A 89 -18.98 -47.85 -15.06
CA GLY A 89 -17.83 -47.76 -14.15
C GLY A 89 -16.45 -47.86 -14.83
N LYS A 90 -16.38 -48.22 -16.11
CA LYS A 90 -15.12 -48.21 -16.88
C LYS A 90 -14.75 -46.83 -17.40
N VAL A 91 -15.73 -45.97 -17.66
CA VAL A 91 -15.52 -44.66 -18.33
C VAL A 91 -15.98 -43.46 -17.52
N ILE A 92 -16.86 -43.64 -16.54
CA ILE A 92 -17.38 -42.56 -15.72
C ILE A 92 -17.47 -42.97 -14.26
N ASN A 93 -17.06 -42.08 -13.38
CA ASN A 93 -17.10 -42.26 -11.92
C ASN A 93 -17.58 -40.95 -11.27
N PHE A 94 -18.17 -41.04 -10.09
CA PHE A 94 -18.64 -39.88 -9.31
C PHE A 94 -17.90 -39.88 -7.98
N PRO A 95 -16.70 -39.32 -7.92
CA PRO A 95 -15.79 -39.45 -6.79
C PRO A 95 -16.31 -38.81 -5.50
N GLY A 96 -17.24 -37.87 -5.57
CA GLY A 96 -17.88 -37.25 -4.40
C GLY A 96 -19.05 -38.01 -3.80
N LEU A 97 -19.43 -39.16 -4.39
CA LEU A 97 -20.55 -39.96 -3.92
C LEU A 97 -20.12 -41.33 -3.38
N SER A 98 -20.64 -41.66 -2.19
CA SER A 98 -20.41 -42.98 -1.58
C SER A 98 -21.07 -44.13 -2.37
N THR A 99 -22.20 -43.88 -3.00
CA THR A 99 -22.91 -44.81 -3.86
C THR A 99 -22.94 -44.30 -5.29
N GLN A 100 -22.43 -45.07 -6.22
CA GLN A 100 -22.38 -44.65 -7.62
C GLN A 100 -23.79 -44.60 -8.26
N PRO A 101 -24.09 -43.54 -9.02
CA PRO A 101 -25.37 -43.43 -9.73
C PRO A 101 -25.59 -44.53 -10.79
N ALA A 102 -26.83 -44.91 -11.00
CA ALA A 102 -27.20 -45.92 -12.00
C ALA A 102 -27.30 -45.32 -13.40
N TYR A 103 -26.55 -45.86 -14.35
CA TYR A 103 -26.64 -45.46 -15.74
C TYR A 103 -28.04 -45.71 -16.32
N GLY A 104 -28.54 -44.78 -17.10
CA GLY A 104 -29.88 -44.81 -17.72
C GLY A 104 -30.99 -44.28 -16.80
N THR A 105 -30.86 -44.44 -15.48
CA THR A 105 -31.85 -43.98 -14.48
C THR A 105 -31.49 -42.67 -13.88
N ASP A 106 -30.24 -42.52 -13.46
CA ASP A 106 -29.75 -41.34 -12.79
C ASP A 106 -29.00 -40.42 -13.76
N TYR A 107 -28.33 -40.96 -14.75
CA TYR A 107 -27.64 -40.20 -15.80
C TYR A 107 -27.47 -40.99 -17.09
N THR A 108 -27.15 -40.30 -18.21
CA THR A 108 -26.71 -40.92 -19.45
C THR A 108 -25.46 -40.21 -19.98
N LEU A 109 -24.62 -40.92 -20.73
CA LEU A 109 -23.42 -40.39 -21.38
C LEU A 109 -23.37 -40.86 -22.83
N ALA A 110 -23.28 -39.94 -23.77
CA ALA A 110 -23.21 -40.24 -25.20
C ALA A 110 -22.22 -39.32 -25.92
N GLN A 111 -21.53 -39.84 -26.93
CA GLN A 111 -20.75 -39.02 -27.84
C GLN A 111 -21.65 -38.45 -28.93
N THR A 112 -21.42 -37.22 -29.37
CA THR A 112 -22.13 -36.63 -30.51
C THR A 112 -21.79 -37.34 -31.82
N ALA A 113 -22.70 -37.29 -32.79
CA ALA A 113 -22.51 -37.98 -34.10
C ALA A 113 -21.25 -37.51 -34.84
N ASP A 114 -20.91 -36.24 -34.72
CA ASP A 114 -19.70 -35.62 -35.28
C ASP A 114 -18.43 -35.88 -34.44
N LYS A 115 -18.58 -36.56 -33.30
CA LYS A 115 -17.50 -36.93 -32.36
C LYS A 115 -16.76 -35.74 -31.72
N SER A 116 -17.33 -34.55 -31.83
CA SER A 116 -16.76 -33.31 -31.31
C SER A 116 -17.06 -33.08 -29.82
N ALA A 117 -18.02 -33.83 -29.23
CA ALA A 117 -18.38 -33.64 -27.81
C ALA A 117 -18.91 -34.91 -27.17
N LEU A 118 -18.90 -34.94 -25.84
CA LEU A 118 -19.67 -35.84 -25.00
C LEU A 118 -20.83 -35.08 -24.37
N LYS A 119 -22.01 -35.71 -24.36
CA LYS A 119 -23.19 -35.19 -23.64
C LYS A 119 -23.45 -36.07 -22.42
N LEU A 120 -23.23 -35.50 -21.25
CA LEU A 120 -23.60 -36.09 -19.96
C LEU A 120 -24.93 -35.48 -19.55
N ILE A 121 -25.97 -36.29 -19.42
CA ILE A 121 -27.28 -35.82 -19.00
C ILE A 121 -27.56 -36.34 -17.59
N TYR A 122 -27.65 -35.42 -16.66
CA TYR A 122 -28.14 -35.69 -15.29
C TYR A 122 -29.67 -35.71 -15.32
N LYS A 123 -30.28 -36.79 -14.81
CA LYS A 123 -31.73 -36.90 -14.74
C LYS A 123 -32.29 -36.11 -13.55
N SER A 124 -33.45 -35.48 -13.73
CA SER A 124 -34.10 -34.71 -12.68
C SER A 124 -34.43 -35.54 -11.44
N SER A 125 -34.74 -36.82 -11.61
CA SER A 125 -34.96 -37.77 -10.51
C SER A 125 -33.72 -37.96 -9.64
N PHE A 126 -32.54 -37.98 -10.24
CA PHE A 126 -31.26 -38.04 -9.54
C PHE A 126 -30.91 -36.72 -8.89
N LEU A 127 -31.08 -35.58 -9.61
CA LEU A 127 -30.79 -34.26 -9.07
C LEU A 127 -31.63 -33.96 -7.81
N LYS A 128 -32.92 -34.31 -7.81
CA LYS A 128 -33.82 -34.17 -6.64
C LYS A 128 -33.33 -34.90 -5.39
N LYS A 129 -32.66 -36.05 -5.55
CA LYS A 129 -32.10 -36.80 -4.41
C LYS A 129 -30.99 -36.08 -3.71
N HIS A 130 -30.25 -35.19 -4.45
CA HIS A 130 -29.07 -34.49 -3.95
C HIS A 130 -29.30 -32.99 -3.67
N GLU A 131 -30.53 -32.51 -3.84
CA GLU A 131 -30.86 -31.09 -3.62
C GLU A 131 -30.52 -30.57 -2.24
N TRP A 132 -30.58 -31.42 -1.22
CA TRP A 132 -30.28 -31.10 0.17
C TRP A 132 -28.91 -31.58 0.63
N SER A 133 -28.17 -32.27 -0.23
CA SER A 133 -26.84 -32.76 0.07
C SER A 133 -25.78 -31.70 -0.21
N THR A 134 -24.70 -31.75 0.55
CA THR A 134 -23.47 -31.01 0.29
C THR A 134 -22.52 -31.73 -0.64
N ASP A 135 -22.91 -32.95 -1.10
CA ASP A 135 -22.06 -33.79 -1.92
C ASP A 135 -21.72 -33.13 -3.26
N ASN A 136 -20.52 -33.36 -3.72
CA ASN A 136 -20.17 -33.10 -5.10
C ASN A 136 -20.67 -34.27 -5.97
N ILE A 137 -21.69 -34.03 -6.78
CA ILE A 137 -22.21 -34.99 -7.73
C ILE A 137 -21.50 -34.97 -9.09
N GLY A 138 -20.35 -34.29 -9.15
CA GLY A 138 -19.56 -34.12 -10.36
C GLY A 138 -18.96 -35.44 -10.83
N ALA A 139 -19.03 -35.65 -12.15
CA ALA A 139 -18.46 -36.82 -12.80
C ALA A 139 -16.98 -36.63 -13.11
N GLU A 140 -16.21 -37.70 -12.96
CA GLU A 140 -14.92 -37.90 -13.60
C GLU A 140 -15.09 -38.80 -14.81
N ILE A 141 -14.77 -38.34 -16.03
CA ILE A 141 -14.89 -39.07 -17.25
C ILE A 141 -13.49 -39.46 -17.75
N THR A 142 -13.25 -40.76 -17.92
CA THR A 142 -12.05 -41.31 -18.55
C THR A 142 -12.34 -41.56 -20.03
N LEU A 143 -11.56 -40.96 -20.88
CA LEU A 143 -11.74 -41.10 -22.33
C LEU A 143 -11.06 -42.39 -22.79
N ILE A 144 -11.85 -43.30 -23.40
CA ILE A 144 -11.39 -44.55 -23.95
C ILE A 144 -12.00 -44.68 -25.35
N SER A 145 -11.20 -44.92 -26.37
CA SER A 145 -11.74 -45.20 -27.71
C SER A 145 -12.28 -46.61 -27.84
N THR A 146 -13.14 -46.84 -28.82
CA THR A 146 -13.74 -48.14 -29.04
C THR A 146 -12.73 -49.22 -29.48
N ASP A 147 -11.53 -48.84 -29.91
CA ASP A 147 -10.39 -49.73 -30.16
C ASP A 147 -9.56 -50.04 -28.90
N GLY A 148 -10.00 -49.59 -27.71
CA GLY A 148 -9.38 -49.85 -26.43
C GLY A 148 -8.28 -48.90 -25.99
N ARG A 149 -7.99 -47.85 -26.74
CA ARG A 149 -6.99 -46.85 -26.36
C ARG A 149 -7.52 -45.98 -25.23
N LYS A 150 -6.75 -45.81 -24.15
CA LYS A 150 -7.02 -44.87 -23.06
C LYS A 150 -6.25 -43.58 -23.33
N PHE A 151 -6.93 -42.45 -23.19
CA PHE A 151 -6.34 -41.14 -23.31
C PHE A 151 -5.94 -40.59 -21.92
N ASN A 152 -4.87 -39.81 -21.87
CA ASN A 152 -4.25 -39.36 -20.62
C ASN A 152 -5.08 -38.30 -19.87
N LYS A 153 -5.74 -37.44 -20.61
CA LYS A 153 -6.55 -36.37 -20.01
C LYS A 153 -7.94 -36.90 -19.63
N LYS A 154 -8.31 -36.64 -18.39
CA LYS A 154 -9.64 -36.90 -17.86
C LYS A 154 -10.44 -35.62 -17.79
N PHE A 155 -11.74 -35.73 -17.83
CA PHE A 155 -12.65 -34.63 -17.56
C PHE A 155 -13.22 -34.78 -16.16
N ASN A 156 -13.18 -33.69 -15.38
CA ASN A 156 -13.70 -33.63 -14.01
C ASN A 156 -14.66 -32.46 -13.84
N LEU A 157 -15.76 -32.71 -13.16
CA LEU A 157 -16.75 -31.71 -12.79
C LEU A 157 -16.83 -31.54 -11.27
N ASN A 158 -16.98 -30.30 -10.82
CA ASN A 158 -17.40 -29.97 -9.44
C ASN A 158 -18.79 -29.36 -9.51
N VAL A 159 -19.79 -30.14 -9.18
CA VAL A 159 -21.20 -29.75 -9.28
C VAL A 159 -21.98 -30.12 -8.04
N LYS A 160 -22.90 -29.22 -7.69
CA LYS A 160 -23.86 -29.41 -6.59
C LYS A 160 -25.26 -29.13 -7.09
N VAL A 161 -26.25 -29.73 -6.45
CA VAL A 161 -27.65 -29.46 -6.74
C VAL A 161 -28.19 -28.47 -5.75
N ASP A 162 -28.81 -27.43 -6.26
CA ASP A 162 -29.36 -26.40 -5.40
C ASP A 162 -30.41 -25.53 -6.11
N THR A 163 -31.19 -24.81 -5.27
CA THR A 163 -32.00 -23.68 -5.70
C THR A 163 -31.36 -22.43 -5.07
N PRO A 164 -30.57 -21.67 -5.83
CA PRO A 164 -29.88 -20.50 -5.28
C PRO A 164 -30.84 -19.52 -4.63
N PRO A 165 -30.40 -18.83 -3.57
CA PRO A 165 -31.23 -17.82 -2.92
C PRO A 165 -31.55 -16.71 -3.91
N LYS A 166 -32.73 -16.10 -3.78
CA LYS A 166 -33.14 -15.02 -4.66
C LYS A 166 -33.35 -13.75 -3.85
N LEU A 167 -32.61 -12.72 -4.19
CA LEU A 167 -32.69 -11.42 -3.58
C LEU A 167 -33.21 -10.40 -4.58
N SER A 168 -34.19 -9.59 -4.18
CA SER A 168 -34.74 -8.51 -4.99
C SER A 168 -34.75 -7.19 -4.24
N TYR A 169 -34.57 -6.11 -4.98
CA TYR A 169 -34.74 -4.74 -4.48
C TYR A 169 -36.22 -4.39 -4.49
N VAL A 170 -36.72 -3.80 -3.39
CA VAL A 170 -38.10 -3.37 -3.28
C VAL A 170 -38.19 -1.85 -3.42
N THR A 171 -37.57 -1.10 -2.53
CA THR A 171 -37.62 0.35 -2.55
C THR A 171 -36.53 0.96 -1.64
N ILE A 172 -36.45 2.29 -1.66
CA ILE A 172 -35.57 3.07 -0.79
C ILE A 172 -36.36 4.20 -0.13
N GLY A 173 -36.02 4.51 1.11
CA GLY A 173 -36.57 5.63 1.87
C GLY A 173 -35.52 6.26 2.75
N LYS A 174 -35.94 7.03 3.74
CA LYS A 174 -35.07 7.62 4.75
C LYS A 174 -35.56 7.32 6.18
N THR A 175 -34.65 7.45 7.14
CA THR A 175 -35.03 7.36 8.55
C THR A 175 -36.01 8.48 8.92
N ARG A 176 -37.03 8.16 9.70
CA ARG A 176 -38.02 9.16 10.16
C ARG A 176 -37.37 10.18 11.07
N ASN A 177 -36.68 9.71 12.07
CA ASN A 177 -36.01 10.54 13.06
C ASN A 177 -34.59 10.81 12.63
N ALA A 178 -34.16 12.07 12.76
CA ALA A 178 -32.76 12.42 12.65
C ALA A 178 -31.98 11.82 13.83
N ASP A 179 -30.71 11.61 13.63
CA ASP A 179 -29.78 11.25 14.70
C ASP A 179 -29.55 12.46 15.65
N ALA A 180 -28.66 12.29 16.64
CA ALA A 180 -28.32 13.34 17.60
C ALA A 180 -27.71 14.60 16.95
N HIS A 181 -27.29 14.52 15.68
CA HIS A 181 -26.72 15.62 14.90
C HIS A 181 -27.67 16.17 13.82
N GLY A 182 -28.94 15.75 13.86
CA GLY A 182 -29.96 16.20 12.90
C GLY A 182 -29.91 15.53 11.54
N LYS A 183 -29.21 14.39 11.40
CA LYS A 183 -28.99 13.71 10.14
C LYS A 183 -29.95 12.57 9.90
N HIS A 184 -30.42 12.43 8.66
CA HIS A 184 -31.18 11.30 8.17
C HIS A 184 -30.34 10.41 7.28
N TYR A 185 -30.63 9.12 7.27
CA TYR A 185 -29.91 8.11 6.50
C TYR A 185 -30.84 7.36 5.57
N TYR A 186 -30.34 6.91 4.43
CA TYR A 186 -31.11 6.06 3.53
C TYR A 186 -31.43 4.72 4.18
N VAL A 187 -32.61 4.20 3.88
CA VAL A 187 -33.06 2.86 4.25
C VAL A 187 -33.43 2.12 2.98
N ILE A 188 -32.73 1.07 2.65
CA ILE A 188 -32.93 0.21 1.48
C ILE A 188 -33.74 -1.00 1.90
N ILE A 189 -34.80 -1.31 1.15
CA ILE A 189 -35.68 -2.43 1.40
C ILE A 189 -35.45 -3.48 0.34
N LEU A 190 -35.19 -4.67 0.78
CA LEU A 190 -34.93 -5.86 -0.02
C LEU A 190 -35.91 -6.95 0.36
N LYS A 191 -36.22 -7.83 -0.57
CA LYS A 191 -37.00 -9.05 -0.33
C LYS A 191 -36.13 -10.25 -0.74
N ALA A 192 -36.04 -11.23 0.14
CA ALA A 192 -35.50 -12.53 -0.19
C ALA A 192 -36.68 -13.41 -0.63
N ASP A 193 -36.82 -13.58 -1.95
CA ASP A 193 -37.85 -14.42 -2.53
C ASP A 193 -37.50 -15.90 -2.39
N ASP A 194 -38.47 -16.75 -2.42
CA ASP A 194 -38.36 -18.22 -2.34
C ASP A 194 -37.77 -18.76 -1.02
N MET A 195 -37.83 -17.96 0.04
CA MET A 195 -37.40 -18.38 1.39
C MET A 195 -38.52 -19.13 2.13
N THR A 196 -39.41 -19.75 1.39
CA THR A 196 -40.50 -20.58 1.92
C THR A 196 -40.06 -22.01 2.17
N GLU A 197 -40.88 -22.75 2.88
CA GLU A 197 -40.63 -24.19 3.14
C GLU A 197 -40.53 -24.98 1.81
N LYS A 198 -39.47 -25.77 1.68
CA LYS A 198 -39.37 -26.76 0.58
C LYS A 198 -40.06 -28.07 1.02
N ALA A 199 -41.00 -28.51 0.20
CA ALA A 199 -41.55 -29.83 0.32
C ALA A 199 -40.56 -30.84 -0.29
N GLY A 200 -40.05 -31.73 0.49
CA GLY A 200 -39.36 -32.92 -0.03
C GLY A 200 -40.38 -33.76 -0.84
N ALA A 201 -39.95 -34.44 -1.89
CA ALA A 201 -40.80 -35.30 -2.68
C ALA A 201 -41.45 -36.39 -1.80
N GLY A 202 -42.73 -36.24 -1.43
CA GLY A 202 -43.52 -37.17 -0.66
C GLY A 202 -43.47 -37.08 0.85
N THR A 203 -42.84 -36.04 1.41
CA THR A 203 -42.80 -35.81 2.86
C THR A 203 -43.17 -34.36 3.20
N PRO A 204 -43.71 -34.10 4.40
CA PRO A 204 -43.96 -32.71 4.86
C PRO A 204 -42.65 -31.89 4.79
N PRO A 205 -42.69 -30.56 4.57
CA PRO A 205 -41.51 -29.72 4.50
C PRO A 205 -40.70 -29.85 5.76
N THR A 206 -39.45 -30.34 5.62
CA THR A 206 -38.54 -30.61 6.73
C THR A 206 -37.52 -29.53 6.92
N GLU A 207 -37.32 -28.64 5.92
CA GLU A 207 -36.35 -27.57 5.98
C GLU A 207 -36.89 -26.25 5.41
N LEU A 208 -36.57 -25.17 6.08
CA LEU A 208 -36.82 -23.81 5.61
C LEU A 208 -35.61 -23.34 4.79
N LEU A 209 -35.84 -22.81 3.58
CA LEU A 209 -34.79 -22.25 2.72
C LEU A 209 -33.88 -21.26 3.42
N HIS A 210 -34.42 -20.46 4.36
CA HIS A 210 -33.63 -19.49 5.13
C HIS A 210 -32.59 -20.13 6.04
N LYS A 211 -32.74 -21.39 6.40
CA LYS A 211 -31.73 -22.12 7.20
C LYS A 211 -30.49 -22.46 6.37
N ASP A 212 -30.60 -22.47 5.07
CA ASP A 212 -29.47 -22.70 4.16
C ASP A 212 -28.67 -21.39 3.92
N ILE A 213 -29.21 -20.23 4.23
CA ILE A 213 -28.50 -18.98 4.07
C ILE A 213 -27.31 -18.90 5.03
N LYS A 214 -26.14 -18.70 4.47
CA LYS A 214 -24.88 -18.60 5.23
C LYS A 214 -24.48 -17.16 5.52
N THR A 215 -24.50 -16.29 4.50
CA THR A 215 -24.07 -14.91 4.66
C THR A 215 -24.92 -13.97 3.80
N LEU A 216 -25.13 -12.78 4.32
CA LEU A 216 -25.56 -11.62 3.56
C LEU A 216 -24.46 -10.56 3.68
N SER A 217 -23.91 -10.11 2.58
CA SER A 217 -22.89 -9.06 2.53
C SER A 217 -23.39 -7.83 1.81
N VAL A 218 -22.85 -6.69 2.18
CA VAL A 218 -23.15 -5.38 1.58
C VAL A 218 -21.83 -4.76 1.14
N GLU A 219 -21.73 -4.40 -0.13
CA GLU A 219 -20.60 -3.66 -0.70
C GLU A 219 -21.05 -2.25 -1.06
N GLY A 220 -20.15 -1.27 -0.97
CA GLY A 220 -20.43 0.14 -1.28
C GLY A 220 -20.71 1.02 -0.05
N GLY A 221 -20.86 0.44 1.14
CA GLY A 221 -20.87 1.14 2.42
C GLY A 221 -19.44 1.47 2.90
N ASP A 222 -19.32 2.34 3.93
CA ASP A 222 -18.03 2.66 4.54
C ASP A 222 -17.56 1.56 5.52
N SER A 223 -18.37 0.56 5.76
CA SER A 223 -18.06 -0.58 6.62
C SER A 223 -17.93 -1.88 5.84
N ALA A 224 -16.91 -2.66 6.18
CA ALA A 224 -16.70 -3.99 5.63
C ALA A 224 -17.87 -4.92 5.92
N GLY A 225 -18.27 -5.69 4.91
CA GLY A 225 -19.40 -6.60 4.82
C GLY A 225 -20.03 -7.10 6.11
N ILE A 226 -21.32 -7.04 6.18
CA ILE A 226 -22.11 -7.59 7.29
C ILE A 226 -22.31 -9.08 7.04
N ALA A 227 -21.84 -9.92 7.96
CA ALA A 227 -22.06 -11.35 7.92
C ALA A 227 -23.35 -11.71 8.66
N PHE A 228 -24.24 -12.44 8.00
CA PHE A 228 -25.45 -13.01 8.54
C PHE A 228 -25.19 -14.49 8.89
N THR A 229 -25.37 -14.88 10.12
CA THR A 229 -25.32 -16.29 10.51
C THR A 229 -26.73 -16.88 10.58
N SER A 230 -26.93 -17.99 9.90
CA SER A 230 -28.18 -18.73 9.90
C SER A 230 -28.65 -19.05 11.32
N GLY A 231 -29.88 -18.71 11.63
CA GLY A 231 -30.55 -19.19 12.86
C GLY A 231 -30.98 -18.17 13.87
N ASN A 232 -30.50 -16.96 13.86
CA ASN A 232 -31.10 -15.80 14.56
C ASN A 232 -30.35 -14.51 14.31
N THR A 233 -31.02 -13.53 13.68
CA THR A 233 -30.96 -12.09 13.98
C THR A 233 -29.64 -11.57 14.55
N ALA A 234 -28.51 -11.80 13.94
CA ALA A 234 -27.31 -11.06 14.30
C ALA A 234 -27.06 -9.97 13.26
N PHE A 235 -27.48 -8.76 13.56
CA PHE A 235 -27.16 -7.58 12.78
C PHE A 235 -26.02 -6.82 13.43
N ASN A 236 -25.07 -6.42 12.66
CA ASN A 236 -23.93 -5.71 13.18
C ASN A 236 -24.16 -4.18 13.18
N ALA A 237 -23.52 -3.49 14.10
CA ALA A 237 -23.82 -2.14 14.56
C ALA A 237 -23.69 -1.01 13.50
N ASN A 238 -23.07 -1.24 12.35
CA ASN A 238 -22.76 -0.19 11.37
C ASN A 238 -23.62 -0.17 10.09
N GLY A 239 -24.49 -1.14 9.93
CA GLY A 239 -25.52 -1.17 8.89
C GLY A 239 -26.56 -2.20 9.34
N ARG A 240 -27.70 -1.74 9.80
CA ARG A 240 -28.68 -2.59 10.49
C ARG A 240 -29.67 -3.16 9.50
N LEU A 241 -29.61 -4.47 9.27
CA LEU A 241 -30.72 -5.22 8.70
C LEU A 241 -31.75 -5.48 9.81
N LEU A 242 -32.98 -5.01 9.63
CA LEU A 242 -34.08 -5.24 10.58
C LEU A 242 -34.78 -6.53 10.21
N ALA A 243 -35.00 -7.40 11.18
CA ALA A 243 -35.78 -8.61 11.00
C ALA A 243 -37.26 -8.29 10.68
N ALA A 244 -38.00 -9.22 10.08
CA ALA A 244 -39.38 -9.04 9.71
C ALA A 244 -40.28 -8.61 10.90
N THR A 245 -39.96 -9.06 12.12
CA THR A 245 -40.64 -8.68 13.34
C THR A 245 -40.42 -7.22 13.77
N GLU A 246 -39.27 -6.66 13.47
CA GLU A 246 -38.95 -5.23 13.69
C GLU A 246 -39.59 -4.36 12.60
N VAL A 247 -39.81 -4.92 11.42
CA VAL A 247 -40.56 -4.30 10.32
C VAL A 247 -42.03 -4.02 10.68
N ALA A 248 -42.68 -4.90 11.43
CA ALA A 248 -44.09 -4.70 11.86
C ALA A 248 -44.27 -3.52 12.81
N GLN A 249 -43.19 -3.04 13.43
CA GLN A 249 -43.23 -1.86 14.33
C GLN A 249 -42.90 -0.53 13.64
N LEU A 250 -42.43 -0.58 12.39
CA LEU A 250 -42.11 0.62 11.62
C LEU A 250 -43.24 0.87 10.60
N THR A 251 -44.04 1.86 10.85
CA THR A 251 -45.02 2.34 9.88
C THR A 251 -44.32 3.04 8.71
N PRO A 252 -44.98 3.22 7.55
CA PRO A 252 -44.46 4.05 6.48
C PRO A 252 -43.98 5.43 6.94
N ALA A 253 -44.67 5.99 7.95
CA ALA A 253 -44.28 7.23 8.60
C ALA A 253 -42.93 7.14 9.37
N ASP A 254 -42.50 5.98 9.80
CA ASP A 254 -41.22 5.78 10.47
C ASP A 254 -40.04 5.77 9.50
N LEU A 255 -40.30 5.59 8.22
CA LEU A 255 -39.26 5.39 7.18
C LEU A 255 -39.07 6.60 6.29
N GLY A 256 -39.79 7.66 6.46
CA GLY A 256 -39.65 8.86 5.66
C GLY A 256 -40.91 9.71 5.66
N SER A 257 -40.97 10.69 4.77
CA SER A 257 -42.17 11.53 4.59
C SER A 257 -43.37 10.67 4.19
N ALA A 258 -44.51 10.92 4.80
CA ALA A 258 -45.79 10.34 4.39
C ALA A 258 -46.18 10.66 2.92
N THR A 259 -45.39 11.51 2.25
CA THR A 259 -45.56 11.93 0.86
C THR A 259 -44.53 11.30 -0.10
N ALA A 260 -43.73 10.35 0.34
CA ALA A 260 -42.83 9.65 -0.57
C ALA A 260 -43.65 8.70 -1.47
N PRO A 261 -43.76 8.95 -2.78
CA PRO A 261 -44.73 8.25 -3.65
C PRO A 261 -44.42 6.76 -3.87
N ASP A 262 -43.28 6.27 -3.37
CA ASP A 262 -42.78 4.95 -3.66
C ASP A 262 -42.98 3.91 -2.54
N TRP A 263 -43.61 4.28 -1.43
CA TRP A 263 -43.92 3.37 -0.31
C TRP A 263 -45.24 2.66 -0.49
N ASP A 264 -45.21 1.43 -0.98
CA ASP A 264 -46.35 0.53 -0.95
C ASP A 264 -46.25 -0.34 0.33
N PRO A 265 -47.14 -0.12 1.33
CA PRO A 265 -47.13 -0.91 2.55
C PRO A 265 -47.24 -2.42 2.30
N ALA A 266 -47.93 -2.83 1.24
CA ALA A 266 -48.06 -4.23 0.88
C ALA A 266 -46.75 -4.85 0.41
N LYS A 267 -45.87 -4.06 -0.20
CA LYS A 267 -44.51 -4.52 -0.64
C LYS A 267 -43.51 -4.57 0.52
N VAL A 268 -43.76 -3.86 1.59
CA VAL A 268 -42.90 -3.76 2.76
C VAL A 268 -43.28 -4.77 3.85
N ALA A 269 -44.50 -5.33 3.77
CA ALA A 269 -44.99 -6.34 4.67
C ALA A 269 -44.67 -7.75 4.15
N GLY A 270 -44.52 -8.66 5.06
CA GLY A 270 -44.36 -10.09 4.76
C GLY A 270 -43.07 -10.71 5.28
N PRO A 271 -43.00 -12.02 5.30
CA PRO A 271 -41.76 -12.74 5.71
C PRO A 271 -40.61 -12.40 4.76
N TRP A 272 -39.39 -12.33 5.31
CA TRP A 272 -38.17 -12.12 4.53
C TRP A 272 -38.00 -10.77 3.84
N THR A 273 -38.70 -9.75 4.31
CA THR A 273 -38.40 -8.37 3.96
C THR A 273 -37.24 -7.88 4.85
N LEU A 274 -36.15 -7.48 4.23
CA LEU A 274 -34.94 -7.01 4.89
C LEU A 274 -34.86 -5.50 4.75
N ARG A 275 -34.48 -4.80 5.80
CA ARG A 275 -34.27 -3.35 5.79
C ARG A 275 -32.82 -3.05 6.16
N TYR A 276 -32.16 -2.34 5.31
CA TYR A 276 -30.80 -1.91 5.52
C TYR A 276 -30.75 -0.40 5.72
N LYS A 277 -30.47 0.05 6.96
CA LYS A 277 -30.11 1.45 7.21
C LYS A 277 -28.68 1.67 6.75
N THR A 278 -28.50 2.54 5.77
CA THR A 278 -27.17 2.87 5.26
C THR A 278 -26.42 3.80 6.23
N ASP A 279 -25.12 3.89 6.08
CA ASP A 279 -24.26 4.92 6.64
C ASP A 279 -24.25 6.21 5.81
N THR A 280 -24.93 6.21 4.66
CA THR A 280 -24.99 7.37 3.77
C THR A 280 -26.11 8.31 4.21
N GLU A 281 -25.68 9.51 4.58
CA GLU A 281 -26.61 10.60 4.91
C GLU A 281 -27.44 10.97 3.68
N VAL A 282 -28.74 11.23 3.89
CA VAL A 282 -29.71 11.48 2.83
C VAL A 282 -29.37 12.67 1.94
N ARG A 283 -28.40 13.50 2.32
CA ARG A 283 -27.99 14.70 1.59
C ARG A 283 -26.74 14.50 0.71
N THR A 284 -26.09 13.33 0.80
CA THR A 284 -24.92 13.04 -0.01
C THR A 284 -25.31 12.60 -1.42
N ALA A 285 -24.39 12.75 -2.37
CA ALA A 285 -24.55 12.26 -3.73
C ALA A 285 -24.97 10.79 -3.76
N SER A 286 -25.63 10.36 -4.83
CA SER A 286 -26.06 8.97 -4.97
C SER A 286 -24.95 7.99 -4.70
N LYS A 287 -25.20 7.02 -3.84
CA LYS A 287 -24.30 5.91 -3.54
C LYS A 287 -24.94 4.61 -3.98
N THR A 288 -24.13 3.71 -4.49
CA THR A 288 -24.58 2.39 -4.93
C THR A 288 -24.20 1.35 -3.90
N TYR A 289 -25.15 0.52 -3.52
CA TYR A 289 -24.95 -0.61 -2.62
C TYR A 289 -25.23 -1.90 -3.37
N THR A 290 -24.34 -2.85 -3.26
CA THR A 290 -24.52 -4.20 -3.78
C THR A 290 -24.73 -5.15 -2.62
N PHE A 291 -25.90 -5.78 -2.58
CA PHE A 291 -26.26 -6.79 -1.60
C PHE A 291 -26.06 -8.16 -2.20
N ARG A 292 -25.38 -9.04 -1.49
CA ARG A 292 -25.13 -10.40 -1.93
C ARG A 292 -25.55 -11.40 -0.85
N LEU A 293 -26.48 -12.24 -1.18
CA LEU A 293 -26.95 -13.35 -0.36
C LEU A 293 -26.26 -14.63 -0.80
N VAL A 294 -25.65 -15.38 0.12
CA VAL A 294 -24.91 -16.62 -0.16
C VAL A 294 -25.44 -17.72 0.74
N ASP A 295 -25.74 -18.90 0.15
CA ASP A 295 -26.16 -20.09 0.86
C ASP A 295 -25.01 -20.93 1.42
N GLY A 296 -25.35 -22.02 2.11
CA GLY A 296 -24.37 -22.96 2.69
C GLY A 296 -23.54 -23.71 1.66
N LYS A 297 -24.02 -23.82 0.43
CA LYS A 297 -23.34 -24.49 -0.68
C LYS A 297 -22.47 -23.52 -1.50
N GLY A 298 -22.57 -22.21 -1.23
CA GLY A 298 -21.75 -21.17 -1.84
C GLY A 298 -22.35 -20.55 -3.10
N PHE A 299 -23.62 -20.79 -3.41
CA PHE A 299 -24.34 -20.09 -4.47
C PHE A 299 -24.90 -18.78 -3.98
N SER A 300 -25.10 -17.83 -4.87
CA SER A 300 -25.43 -16.48 -4.45
C SER A 300 -26.43 -15.77 -5.37
N SER A 301 -27.16 -14.85 -4.77
CA SER A 301 -27.92 -13.82 -5.46
C SER A 301 -27.41 -12.44 -5.06
N SER A 302 -27.37 -11.53 -6.01
CA SER A 302 -26.98 -10.15 -5.77
C SER A 302 -28.01 -9.19 -6.31
N VAL A 303 -28.18 -8.06 -5.62
CA VAL A 303 -29.01 -6.96 -6.09
C VAL A 303 -28.29 -5.65 -5.85
N VAL A 304 -28.42 -4.74 -6.78
CA VAL A 304 -27.81 -3.40 -6.71
C VAL A 304 -28.92 -2.40 -6.44
N SER A 305 -28.71 -1.53 -5.45
CA SER A 305 -29.60 -0.44 -5.12
C SER A 305 -28.86 0.89 -5.17
N LYS A 306 -29.41 1.86 -5.86
CA LYS A 306 -28.88 3.22 -5.90
C LYS A 306 -29.65 4.10 -4.92
N ALA A 307 -28.97 4.63 -3.92
CA ALA A 307 -29.54 5.55 -2.95
C ALA A 307 -29.59 6.96 -3.53
N THR A 308 -30.74 7.36 -4.07
CA THR A 308 -31.03 8.72 -4.54
C THR A 308 -32.41 9.15 -4.10
N LEU A 309 -32.53 10.34 -3.52
CA LEU A 309 -33.81 11.02 -3.31
C LEU A 309 -33.83 12.29 -4.18
N GLU A 310 -34.75 12.34 -5.13
CA GLU A 310 -34.82 13.42 -6.15
C GLU A 310 -35.24 14.80 -5.58
N THR A 311 -35.64 14.86 -4.32
CA THR A 311 -36.21 16.11 -3.71
C THR A 311 -35.22 16.90 -2.86
N GLU A 312 -33.99 16.45 -2.69
CA GLU A 312 -32.97 17.18 -1.92
C GLU A 312 -32.00 17.91 -2.85
N ALA A 313 -31.63 19.12 -2.47
CA ALA A 313 -30.61 19.87 -3.19
C ALA A 313 -29.27 19.16 -3.01
N GLN A 314 -28.60 18.89 -4.13
CA GLN A 314 -27.23 18.39 -4.07
C GLN A 314 -26.31 19.46 -3.45
N ASP A 315 -25.32 19.02 -2.71
CA ASP A 315 -24.35 19.89 -2.07
C ASP A 315 -23.73 20.89 -3.06
N ALA A 316 -23.50 22.09 -2.60
CA ALA A 316 -22.79 23.09 -3.37
C ALA A 316 -21.32 22.69 -3.55
N THR A 317 -20.81 22.86 -4.75
CA THR A 317 -19.37 22.75 -5.09
C THR A 317 -18.80 24.14 -5.32
N LEU A 318 -17.52 24.31 -5.12
CA LEU A 318 -16.81 25.56 -5.37
C LEU A 318 -15.72 25.35 -6.45
N SER A 319 -15.59 26.31 -7.36
CA SER A 319 -14.55 26.26 -8.40
C SER A 319 -13.92 27.63 -8.64
N TYR A 320 -12.69 27.61 -9.16
CA TYR A 320 -12.00 28.77 -9.71
C TYR A 320 -11.78 28.53 -11.21
N GLY A 321 -12.48 29.27 -12.05
CA GLY A 321 -12.62 28.91 -13.44
C GLY A 321 -13.20 27.51 -13.61
N THR A 322 -12.48 26.63 -14.30
CA THR A 322 -12.85 25.21 -14.48
C THR A 322 -12.27 24.27 -13.41
N THR A 323 -11.45 24.79 -12.50
CA THR A 323 -10.74 23.96 -11.49
C THR A 323 -11.58 23.86 -10.21
N PRO A 324 -11.94 22.66 -9.75
CA PRO A 324 -12.64 22.46 -8.47
C PRO A 324 -11.77 22.90 -7.30
N ILE A 325 -12.37 23.58 -6.33
CA ILE A 325 -11.75 23.97 -5.07
C ILE A 325 -11.98 22.87 -4.04
N THR A 326 -10.89 22.35 -3.47
CA THR A 326 -10.91 21.21 -2.53
C THR A 326 -10.33 21.54 -1.15
N GLY A 327 -10.04 22.80 -0.83
CA GLY A 327 -9.43 23.21 0.44
C GLY A 327 -10.28 22.83 1.67
N PRO A 328 -10.06 21.67 2.32
CA PRO A 328 -10.97 21.19 3.37
C PRO A 328 -10.66 21.78 4.77
N THR A 329 -9.49 22.32 4.96
CA THR A 329 -9.05 22.85 6.27
C THR A 329 -8.21 24.13 6.12
N PRO A 330 -8.10 24.95 7.19
CA PRO A 330 -7.20 26.12 7.19
C PRO A 330 -5.73 25.77 6.97
N ALA A 331 -5.31 24.58 7.39
CA ALA A 331 -3.94 24.09 7.23
C ALA A 331 -3.62 23.58 5.82
N ASN A 332 -4.67 23.27 5.05
CA ASN A 332 -4.56 22.80 3.66
C ASN A 332 -5.58 23.52 2.76
N PRO A 333 -5.46 24.84 2.57
CA PRO A 333 -6.37 25.62 1.75
C PRO A 333 -6.11 25.39 0.26
N HIS A 334 -7.10 25.69 -0.56
CA HIS A 334 -6.90 25.82 -2.00
C HIS A 334 -6.20 27.14 -2.30
N GLU A 335 -5.05 27.12 -2.96
CA GLU A 335 -4.27 28.33 -3.27
C GLU A 335 -4.62 28.94 -4.64
N ILE A 336 -4.90 30.24 -4.66
CA ILE A 336 -5.15 31.03 -5.89
C ILE A 336 -4.19 32.22 -5.90
N ASN A 337 -3.43 32.41 -6.99
CA ASN A 337 -2.62 33.59 -7.18
C ASN A 337 -3.40 34.64 -7.99
N ALA A 338 -3.72 35.77 -7.38
CA ALA A 338 -4.32 36.90 -8.06
C ALA A 338 -3.27 37.59 -8.97
N GLY A 339 -3.69 38.07 -10.11
CA GLY A 339 -2.83 38.85 -10.98
C GLY A 339 -2.36 40.16 -10.31
N GLU A 340 -1.23 40.72 -10.78
CA GLU A 340 -0.62 41.94 -10.20
C GLU A 340 -1.62 43.08 -10.06
N ASN A 341 -2.50 43.23 -11.08
CA ASN A 341 -3.50 44.30 -11.14
C ASN A 341 -4.90 43.90 -10.69
N ASP A 342 -5.08 42.64 -10.25
CA ASP A 342 -6.39 42.18 -9.79
C ASP A 342 -6.76 42.82 -8.46
N THR A 343 -7.97 43.32 -8.34
CA THR A 343 -8.54 43.84 -7.10
C THR A 343 -9.39 42.77 -6.40
N ASN A 344 -9.85 41.75 -7.15
CA ASN A 344 -10.66 40.63 -6.66
C ASN A 344 -10.33 39.37 -7.43
N VAL A 345 -10.51 38.22 -6.77
CA VAL A 345 -10.56 36.89 -7.38
C VAL A 345 -12.01 36.44 -7.33
N THR A 346 -12.51 35.89 -8.43
CA THR A 346 -13.88 35.35 -8.47
C THR A 346 -13.84 33.82 -8.38
N VAL A 347 -14.52 33.26 -7.41
CA VAL A 347 -14.78 31.83 -7.32
C VAL A 347 -16.29 31.59 -7.48
N THR A 348 -16.65 30.46 -8.09
CA THR A 348 -18.05 30.17 -8.42
C THR A 348 -18.55 29.01 -7.56
N ALA A 349 -19.60 29.23 -6.81
CA ALA A 349 -20.34 28.17 -6.11
C ALA A 349 -21.49 27.69 -6.98
N LYS A 350 -21.65 26.36 -7.09
CA LYS A 350 -22.66 25.74 -7.94
C LYS A 350 -23.25 24.47 -7.31
N THR A 351 -24.54 24.26 -7.46
CA THR A 351 -25.19 22.97 -7.20
C THR A 351 -25.75 22.37 -8.48
N ALA A 352 -25.68 21.04 -8.60
CA ALA A 352 -26.24 20.34 -9.75
C ALA A 352 -27.79 20.33 -9.74
N THR A 353 -28.42 20.71 -8.62
CA THR A 353 -29.89 20.74 -8.51
C THR A 353 -30.41 22.02 -9.14
N VAL A 354 -31.04 21.89 -10.30
CA VAL A 354 -31.68 23.02 -11.00
C VAL A 354 -32.85 23.56 -10.15
N GLY A 355 -32.85 24.88 -9.94
CA GLY A 355 -33.86 25.57 -9.11
C GLY A 355 -33.52 25.69 -7.63
N ALA A 356 -32.54 24.96 -7.14
CA ALA A 356 -32.03 25.18 -5.78
C ALA A 356 -31.22 26.48 -5.71
N LYS A 357 -31.27 27.15 -4.56
CA LYS A 357 -30.50 28.36 -4.26
C LYS A 357 -29.23 27.99 -3.54
N ILE A 358 -28.24 28.85 -3.68
CA ILE A 358 -27.03 28.79 -2.86
C ILE A 358 -27.04 29.96 -1.89
N THR A 359 -26.87 29.66 -0.61
CA THR A 359 -26.72 30.64 0.45
C THR A 359 -25.47 30.32 1.26
N GLY A 360 -24.92 31.33 1.95
CA GLY A 360 -23.75 31.09 2.79
C GLY A 360 -23.04 32.38 3.20
N THR A 361 -21.79 32.22 3.62
CA THR A 361 -20.93 33.34 4.07
C THR A 361 -19.49 33.17 3.58
N VAL A 362 -18.83 34.29 3.37
CA VAL A 362 -17.37 34.39 3.22
C VAL A 362 -16.82 35.14 4.41
N GLU A 363 -15.85 34.57 5.09
CA GLU A 363 -15.20 35.14 6.26
C GLU A 363 -13.69 35.26 5.99
N TRP A 364 -13.07 36.37 6.38
CA TRP A 364 -11.62 36.58 6.30
C TRP A 364 -11.16 37.60 7.32
N GLN A 365 -9.86 37.63 7.63
CA GLN A 365 -9.23 38.67 8.44
C GLN A 365 -8.61 39.74 7.56
N ASP A 366 -8.87 41.00 7.91
CA ASP A 366 -8.24 42.20 7.33
C ASP A 366 -7.55 42.92 8.50
N GLY A 367 -6.27 42.67 8.62
CA GLY A 367 -5.51 43.07 9.84
C GLY A 367 -6.05 42.33 11.06
N SER A 368 -6.53 43.08 12.07
CA SER A 368 -7.12 42.53 13.29
C SER A 368 -8.65 42.36 13.20
N GLU A 369 -9.30 42.82 12.13
CA GLU A 369 -10.75 42.81 11.97
C GLU A 369 -11.23 41.62 11.17
N LEU A 370 -12.22 40.90 11.72
CA LEU A 370 -12.92 39.83 10.98
C LEU A 370 -13.97 40.45 10.07
N LYS A 371 -13.80 40.29 8.76
CA LYS A 371 -14.74 40.67 7.73
C LYS A 371 -15.63 39.49 7.34
N HIS A 372 -16.84 39.77 6.91
CA HIS A 372 -17.71 38.75 6.33
C HIS A 372 -18.64 39.34 5.24
N ASN A 373 -18.98 38.52 4.26
CA ASN A 373 -19.98 38.82 3.25
C ASN A 373 -20.98 37.66 3.15
N ASN A 374 -22.25 37.98 2.90
CA ASN A 374 -23.29 36.98 2.67
C ASN A 374 -23.31 36.53 1.21
N ILE A 375 -23.51 35.24 0.99
CA ILE A 375 -23.69 34.62 -0.33
C ILE A 375 -25.17 34.32 -0.53
N ASN A 376 -25.72 34.78 -1.68
CA ASN A 376 -27.10 34.46 -2.04
C ASN A 376 -27.22 34.46 -3.58
N SER A 377 -27.54 33.32 -4.16
CA SER A 377 -27.73 33.15 -5.60
C SER A 377 -29.09 33.65 -6.13
N GLY A 378 -29.96 34.15 -5.26
CA GLY A 378 -31.33 34.47 -5.66
C GLY A 378 -32.11 33.22 -6.00
N SER A 379 -32.55 33.09 -7.25
CA SER A 379 -33.25 31.91 -7.77
C SER A 379 -32.36 31.01 -8.67
N GLN A 380 -31.06 31.25 -8.70
CA GLN A 380 -30.13 30.49 -9.55
C GLN A 380 -29.35 29.43 -8.75
N ASN A 381 -28.99 28.35 -9.41
CA ASN A 381 -28.20 27.27 -8.84
C ASN A 381 -26.68 27.52 -8.92
N GLU A 382 -26.29 28.75 -9.22
CA GLU A 382 -24.90 29.17 -9.36
C GLU A 382 -24.74 30.62 -8.90
N VAL A 383 -23.60 30.95 -8.28
CA VAL A 383 -23.28 32.29 -7.81
C VAL A 383 -21.78 32.54 -7.83
N ASP A 384 -21.39 33.69 -8.35
CA ASP A 384 -20.04 34.19 -8.30
C ASP A 384 -19.76 34.91 -6.99
N ILE A 385 -18.69 34.48 -6.34
CA ILE A 385 -18.22 34.99 -5.06
C ILE A 385 -16.94 35.76 -5.31
N ARG A 386 -16.95 37.05 -5.04
CA ARG A 386 -15.78 37.92 -5.20
C ARG A 386 -14.99 37.96 -3.90
N LEU A 387 -13.75 37.54 -3.95
CA LEU A 387 -12.79 37.57 -2.87
C LEU A 387 -11.83 38.74 -3.11
N PRO A 388 -11.77 39.74 -2.24
CA PRO A 388 -10.78 40.82 -2.35
C PRO A 388 -9.36 40.28 -2.53
N ALA A 389 -8.62 40.76 -3.49
CA ALA A 389 -7.21 40.36 -3.63
C ALA A 389 -6.36 41.04 -2.57
N PRO A 390 -5.37 40.39 -1.98
CA PRO A 390 -4.46 41.00 -1.02
C PRO A 390 -3.56 42.08 -1.67
N GLU A 391 -2.85 42.82 -0.87
CA GLU A 391 -1.76 43.67 -1.33
C GLU A 391 -0.64 42.82 -1.94
N LEU A 392 0.23 43.46 -2.73
CA LEU A 392 1.33 42.76 -3.39
C LEU A 392 2.24 42.02 -2.41
N ASN A 393 2.53 40.75 -2.68
CA ASN A 393 3.28 39.83 -1.82
C ASN A 393 2.63 39.54 -0.47
N GLN A 394 1.32 39.79 -0.34
CA GLN A 394 0.51 39.40 0.80
C GLN A 394 -0.40 38.22 0.46
N GLU A 395 -1.01 37.65 1.48
CA GLU A 395 -1.98 36.56 1.34
C GLU A 395 -3.16 36.79 2.30
N ILE A 396 -4.36 36.34 1.85
CA ILE A 396 -5.56 36.33 2.67
C ILE A 396 -6.15 34.92 2.63
N LEU A 397 -6.46 34.38 3.81
CA LEU A 397 -7.18 33.12 3.94
C LEU A 397 -8.67 33.39 4.09
N TYR A 398 -9.46 32.86 3.16
CA TYR A 398 -10.92 32.91 3.16
C TYR A 398 -11.51 31.60 3.65
N LYS A 399 -12.49 31.69 4.54
CA LYS A 399 -13.38 30.59 4.88
C LYS A 399 -14.71 30.84 4.15
N ILE A 400 -15.08 29.96 3.25
CA ILE A 400 -16.29 30.07 2.44
C ILE A 400 -17.23 28.95 2.89
N THR A 401 -18.38 29.32 3.41
CA THR A 401 -19.41 28.40 3.84
C THR A 401 -20.58 28.52 2.88
N VAL A 402 -20.99 27.42 2.25
CA VAL A 402 -22.11 27.39 1.29
C VAL A 402 -23.05 26.25 1.56
N THR A 403 -24.35 26.51 1.34
CA THR A 403 -25.43 25.54 1.44
C THR A 403 -26.35 25.69 0.24
N ALA A 404 -26.66 24.58 -0.43
CA ALA A 404 -27.68 24.54 -1.47
C ALA A 404 -29.05 24.21 -0.86
N GLY A 405 -30.13 24.87 -1.31
CA GLY A 405 -31.47 24.65 -0.78
C GLY A 405 -32.47 25.66 -1.33
N GLY A 406 -33.55 25.92 -0.59
CA GLY A 406 -34.54 26.98 -0.93
C GLY A 406 -35.93 26.44 -1.27
N ALA A 407 -36.85 27.29 -1.74
CA ALA A 407 -38.25 26.92 -1.94
C ALA A 407 -38.42 25.70 -2.85
N GLY A 408 -38.95 24.63 -2.30
CA GLY A 408 -39.15 23.35 -3.02
C GLY A 408 -38.06 22.30 -2.82
N PHE A 409 -36.97 22.66 -2.14
CA PHE A 409 -35.87 21.73 -1.86
C PHE A 409 -35.54 21.73 -0.36
N THR A 410 -35.31 20.55 0.19
CA THR A 410 -34.65 20.47 1.50
C THR A 410 -33.19 20.93 1.36
N SER A 411 -32.72 21.68 2.35
CA SER A 411 -31.36 22.21 2.33
C SER A 411 -30.33 21.07 2.28
N GLY A 412 -29.37 21.16 1.37
CA GLY A 412 -28.20 20.31 1.34
C GLY A 412 -27.29 20.49 2.58
N THR A 413 -26.21 19.75 2.66
CA THR A 413 -25.24 19.88 3.74
C THR A 413 -24.47 21.19 3.59
N GLU A 414 -24.23 21.85 4.71
CA GLU A 414 -23.30 22.98 4.73
C GLU A 414 -21.88 22.51 4.35
N LYS A 415 -21.28 23.14 3.36
CA LYS A 415 -19.90 22.89 2.91
C LYS A 415 -19.02 24.06 3.27
N VAL A 416 -17.88 23.75 3.85
CA VAL A 416 -16.85 24.73 4.21
C VAL A 416 -15.62 24.51 3.36
N PHE A 417 -15.16 25.59 2.71
CA PHE A 417 -13.96 25.62 1.91
C PHE A 417 -13.01 26.68 2.45
N TYR A 418 -11.72 26.38 2.40
CA TYR A 418 -10.69 27.34 2.73
C TYR A 418 -9.91 27.67 1.46
N VAL A 419 -9.90 28.95 1.11
CA VAL A 419 -9.22 29.48 -0.09
C VAL A 419 -8.20 30.51 0.35
N LYS A 420 -6.94 30.27 0.02
CA LYS A 420 -5.86 31.22 0.26
C LYS A 420 -5.60 31.99 -1.04
N VAL A 421 -5.92 33.25 -1.06
CA VAL A 421 -5.60 34.14 -2.17
C VAL A 421 -4.27 34.84 -1.90
N THR A 422 -3.35 34.68 -2.83
CA THR A 422 -2.04 35.34 -2.79
C THR A 422 -1.96 36.31 -3.96
N LYS A 423 -1.20 37.39 -3.81
CA LYS A 423 -0.90 38.30 -4.93
C LYS A 423 0.60 38.35 -5.11
N ARG A 424 1.12 37.61 -6.08
CA ARG A 424 2.55 37.42 -6.29
C ARG A 424 2.94 37.74 -7.71
N VAL A 425 4.04 38.52 -7.88
CA VAL A 425 4.59 38.80 -9.20
C VAL A 425 5.31 37.60 -9.76
N GLU A 426 4.96 37.20 -10.96
CA GLU A 426 5.60 36.11 -11.71
C GLU A 426 6.55 36.66 -12.77
N ILE A 427 7.76 36.10 -12.82
CA ILE A 427 8.74 36.41 -13.88
C ILE A 427 9.16 35.11 -14.56
N THR A 428 9.12 35.08 -15.87
CA THR A 428 9.64 33.94 -16.65
C THR A 428 11.08 34.19 -17.07
N VAL A 429 11.94 33.23 -16.80
CA VAL A 429 13.32 33.17 -17.28
C VAL A 429 13.42 32.06 -18.32
N ASN A 430 13.66 32.44 -19.57
CA ASN A 430 13.77 31.49 -20.68
C ASN A 430 15.18 30.90 -20.74
N GLY A 431 15.24 29.58 -20.86
CA GLY A 431 16.48 28.84 -21.06
C GLY A 431 17.06 29.03 -22.48
N GLY A 432 18.20 28.41 -22.73
CA GLY A 432 18.83 28.38 -24.03
C GLY A 432 19.60 29.67 -24.46
N THR A 433 19.58 30.72 -23.63
CA THR A 433 20.37 31.95 -23.86
C THR A 433 21.61 31.96 -22.96
N GLY A 434 22.74 32.53 -23.43
CA GLY A 434 23.96 32.64 -22.65
C GLY A 434 23.84 33.52 -21.39
N SER A 435 22.84 34.37 -21.31
CA SER A 435 22.55 35.27 -20.15
C SER A 435 21.45 34.72 -19.20
N ALA A 436 20.86 33.58 -19.49
CA ALA A 436 19.72 33.03 -18.70
C ALA A 436 20.08 32.83 -17.24
N TRP A 437 21.29 32.39 -16.92
CA TRP A 437 21.76 32.22 -15.55
C TRP A 437 21.80 33.54 -14.78
N ASP A 438 22.38 34.57 -15.38
CA ASP A 438 22.48 35.90 -14.77
C ASP A 438 21.11 36.56 -14.64
N ALA A 439 20.21 36.30 -15.60
CA ALA A 439 18.82 36.77 -15.51
C ALA A 439 18.09 36.07 -14.33
N LEU A 440 18.27 34.78 -14.16
CA LEU A 440 17.71 34.06 -13.01
C LEU A 440 18.30 34.58 -11.69
N LYS A 441 19.62 34.75 -11.65
CA LYS A 441 20.32 35.28 -10.45
C LYS A 441 19.79 36.68 -10.10
N ALA A 442 19.65 37.57 -11.10
CA ALA A 442 19.09 38.91 -10.89
C ALA A 442 17.63 38.87 -10.42
N ALA A 443 16.81 37.96 -10.98
CA ALA A 443 15.42 37.81 -10.56
C ALA A 443 15.30 37.35 -9.11
N VAL A 444 16.17 36.46 -8.64
CA VAL A 444 16.18 35.98 -7.25
C VAL A 444 16.73 37.00 -6.28
N GLU A 445 17.88 37.62 -6.62
CA GLU A 445 18.66 38.45 -5.70
C GLU A 445 18.24 39.94 -5.69
N ASN A 446 17.91 40.48 -6.84
CA ASN A 446 17.74 41.94 -7.01
C ASN A 446 16.27 42.36 -7.21
N ASN A 447 15.41 41.48 -7.67
CA ASN A 447 14.01 41.80 -7.88
C ASN A 447 13.16 41.47 -6.66
N THR A 448 12.97 42.44 -5.78
CA THR A 448 12.19 42.24 -4.55
C THR A 448 10.69 42.07 -4.79
N ALA A 449 10.17 42.48 -5.93
CA ALA A 449 8.77 42.35 -6.28
C ALA A 449 8.44 40.91 -6.76
N ALA A 450 9.36 40.25 -7.47
CA ALA A 450 9.14 38.91 -7.97
C ALA A 450 9.18 37.88 -6.84
N SER A 451 8.05 37.27 -6.55
CA SER A 451 7.94 36.16 -5.57
C SER A 451 7.86 34.77 -6.22
N ILE A 452 7.51 34.72 -7.51
CA ILE A 452 7.48 33.47 -8.29
C ILE A 452 8.35 33.65 -9.55
N ILE A 453 9.29 32.75 -9.77
CA ILE A 453 10.14 32.71 -10.93
C ILE A 453 9.86 31.41 -11.68
N ILE A 454 9.47 31.57 -12.96
CA ILE A 454 9.15 30.44 -13.84
C ILE A 454 10.36 30.14 -14.70
N ILE A 455 10.80 28.93 -14.72
CA ILE A 455 11.86 28.42 -15.58
C ILE A 455 11.20 27.79 -16.82
N ASP A 456 11.58 28.29 -18.00
CA ASP A 456 11.10 27.80 -19.29
C ASP A 456 12.28 27.21 -20.07
N GLY A 457 12.49 25.92 -19.98
CA GLY A 457 13.61 25.18 -20.56
C GLY A 457 14.87 25.10 -19.69
N GLU A 458 15.99 24.69 -20.26
CA GLU A 458 17.25 24.52 -19.55
C GLU A 458 18.04 25.82 -19.43
N ILE A 459 18.35 26.21 -18.18
CA ILE A 459 19.24 27.34 -17.88
C ILE A 459 20.60 26.73 -17.47
N LYS A 460 21.63 27.01 -18.27
CA LYS A 460 22.98 26.54 -18.08
C LYS A 460 23.89 27.63 -17.52
N ALA A 461 24.69 27.30 -16.50
CA ALA A 461 25.64 28.22 -15.91
C ALA A 461 26.82 28.51 -16.88
N PRO A 462 27.15 29.78 -17.14
CA PRO A 462 28.30 30.13 -17.96
C PRO A 462 29.61 29.92 -17.22
N ASN A 463 30.75 30.10 -17.94
CA ASN A 463 32.04 30.12 -17.28
C ASN A 463 32.15 31.29 -16.31
N GLY A 464 32.66 31.04 -15.09
CA GLY A 464 32.72 32.04 -14.01
C GLY A 464 31.39 32.31 -13.31
N ALA A 465 30.34 31.56 -13.62
CA ALA A 465 29.06 31.67 -12.93
C ALA A 465 29.20 31.61 -11.41
N GLN A 466 28.45 32.45 -10.74
CA GLN A 466 28.36 32.46 -9.29
C GLN A 466 27.04 31.80 -8.86
N LYS A 467 27.06 31.21 -7.67
CA LYS A 467 25.86 30.74 -7.00
C LYS A 467 24.77 31.80 -6.92
N ILE A 468 23.54 31.36 -6.78
CA ILE A 468 22.36 32.23 -6.60
C ILE A 468 22.07 32.38 -5.11
N GLU A 469 22.06 33.59 -4.58
CA GLU A 469 21.84 33.85 -3.17
C GLU A 469 20.36 34.10 -2.87
N VAL A 470 19.76 33.28 -2.01
CA VAL A 470 18.37 33.39 -1.59
C VAL A 470 18.34 34.02 -0.20
N LYS A 471 17.96 35.31 -0.13
CA LYS A 471 17.91 36.13 1.09
C LYS A 471 16.49 36.56 1.46
N ARG A 472 15.48 36.08 0.74
CA ARG A 472 14.07 36.37 0.93
C ARG A 472 13.22 35.16 0.52
N PRO A 473 11.93 35.13 0.85
CA PRO A 473 11.02 34.12 0.31
C PRO A 473 10.93 34.24 -1.23
N VAL A 474 11.14 33.12 -1.92
CA VAL A 474 11.02 33.03 -3.39
C VAL A 474 10.60 31.62 -3.79
N THR A 475 9.66 31.55 -4.73
CA THR A 475 9.27 30.28 -5.38
C THR A 475 9.88 30.23 -6.76
N ILE A 476 10.57 29.14 -7.10
CA ILE A 476 11.10 28.87 -8.43
C ILE A 476 10.43 27.59 -8.93
N ARG A 477 9.75 27.68 -10.06
CA ARG A 477 9.02 26.53 -10.61
C ARG A 477 9.30 26.34 -12.09
N GLY A 478 9.30 25.08 -12.51
CA GLY A 478 9.29 24.76 -13.93
C GLY A 478 7.95 25.14 -14.57
N LYS A 479 7.98 25.58 -15.81
CA LYS A 479 6.82 25.88 -16.65
C LYS A 479 6.14 24.60 -17.12
N THR A 480 6.94 23.69 -17.67
CA THR A 480 6.50 22.45 -18.32
C THR A 480 6.68 21.23 -17.40
N GLY A 481 7.72 21.24 -16.58
CA GLY A 481 8.05 20.20 -15.62
C GLY A 481 9.52 19.79 -15.64
N LYS A 482 9.92 18.97 -14.64
CA LYS A 482 11.33 18.65 -14.36
C LYS A 482 12.12 18.00 -15.50
N THR A 483 11.47 17.46 -16.53
CA THR A 483 12.17 16.88 -17.69
C THR A 483 12.66 17.94 -18.66
N ALA A 484 11.94 19.04 -18.79
CA ALA A 484 12.25 20.15 -19.68
C ALA A 484 12.96 21.29 -18.95
N ASP A 485 12.48 21.65 -17.76
CA ASP A 485 12.88 22.83 -17.03
C ASP A 485 14.00 22.50 -16.06
N LYS A 486 15.21 22.97 -16.35
CA LYS A 486 16.41 22.55 -15.63
C LYS A 486 17.31 23.73 -15.28
N LEU A 487 17.88 23.68 -14.09
CA LEU A 487 19.00 24.52 -13.69
C LEU A 487 20.27 23.66 -13.70
N ASN A 488 21.10 23.85 -14.72
CA ASN A 488 22.32 23.11 -14.96
C ASN A 488 23.55 23.95 -14.62
N ALA A 489 24.16 23.67 -13.49
CA ALA A 489 25.34 24.40 -13.06
C ALA A 489 26.61 24.03 -13.82
N ASP A 490 26.58 23.03 -14.71
CA ASP A 490 27.69 22.62 -15.59
C ASP A 490 29.01 22.38 -14.86
N ASN A 491 28.96 21.97 -13.60
CA ASN A 491 30.09 21.82 -12.68
C ASN A 491 30.90 23.13 -12.43
N LYS A 492 30.32 24.30 -12.73
CA LYS A 492 30.98 25.60 -12.57
C LYS A 492 30.81 26.18 -11.16
N THR A 493 29.65 25.93 -10.55
CA THR A 493 29.26 26.46 -9.24
C THR A 493 28.24 25.50 -8.60
N PHE A 494 27.95 25.68 -7.33
CA PHE A 494 26.72 25.17 -6.77
C PHE A 494 25.55 26.15 -7.11
N ILE A 495 24.29 25.68 -6.96
CA ILE A 495 23.16 26.44 -7.53
C ILE A 495 22.66 27.49 -6.56
N PHE A 496 22.20 27.04 -5.36
CA PHE A 496 21.56 27.93 -4.40
C PHE A 496 22.29 28.02 -3.07
N HIS A 497 22.45 29.26 -2.56
CA HIS A 497 22.80 29.55 -1.18
C HIS A 497 21.62 30.21 -0.48
N VAL A 498 20.97 29.49 0.44
CA VAL A 498 19.78 29.96 1.16
C VAL A 498 20.20 30.47 2.53
N TRP A 499 20.12 31.75 2.73
CA TRP A 499 20.47 32.42 3.98
C TRP A 499 19.34 32.29 5.03
N SER A 500 19.61 32.69 6.26
CA SER A 500 18.66 32.59 7.37
C SER A 500 17.37 33.41 7.15
N SER A 501 17.41 34.45 6.36
CA SER A 501 16.22 35.20 5.91
C SER A 501 15.57 34.64 4.64
N GLY A 502 16.20 33.66 4.01
CA GLY A 502 15.71 33.04 2.78
C GLY A 502 14.68 31.92 3.05
N ASP A 503 13.62 31.88 2.27
CA ASP A 503 12.69 30.76 2.15
C ASP A 503 12.62 30.35 0.68
N LEU A 504 13.31 29.26 0.34
CA LEU A 504 13.36 28.76 -1.04
C LEU A 504 12.30 27.68 -1.24
N THR A 505 11.37 27.95 -2.14
CA THR A 505 10.41 26.96 -2.61
C THR A 505 10.72 26.59 -4.06
N LEU A 506 10.92 25.29 -4.31
CA LEU A 506 11.18 24.73 -5.65
C LEU A 506 10.05 23.81 -6.07
N LYS A 507 9.57 23.93 -7.31
CA LYS A 507 8.50 23.07 -7.83
C LYS A 507 8.77 22.62 -9.27
N LYS A 508 8.61 21.33 -9.52
CA LYS A 508 8.56 20.74 -10.89
C LYS A 508 9.75 21.10 -11.78
N LEU A 509 10.96 21.02 -11.27
CA LEU A 509 12.18 21.33 -12.02
C LEU A 509 13.35 20.41 -11.65
N THR A 510 14.40 20.43 -12.45
CA THR A 510 15.65 19.70 -12.20
C THR A 510 16.77 20.66 -11.81
N LEU A 511 17.49 20.32 -10.74
CA LEU A 511 18.78 20.90 -10.37
C LEU A 511 19.87 19.87 -10.69
N GLN A 512 20.83 20.21 -11.57
CA GLN A 512 21.83 19.24 -11.99
C GLN A 512 23.24 19.83 -12.11
N ASN A 513 24.23 18.92 -11.99
CA ASN A 513 25.65 19.21 -12.21
C ASN A 513 26.17 20.38 -11.35
N GLY A 514 25.64 20.55 -10.15
CA GLY A 514 26.15 21.51 -9.19
C GLY A 514 27.47 21.02 -8.59
N ASN A 515 28.40 21.93 -8.39
CA ASN A 515 29.72 21.61 -7.83
C ASN A 515 30.11 22.67 -6.83
N ASN A 516 30.32 22.26 -5.58
CA ASN A 516 30.81 23.12 -4.52
C ASN A 516 32.22 22.66 -4.11
N PRO A 517 33.28 23.20 -4.75
CA PRO A 517 34.64 22.89 -4.35
C PRO A 517 35.00 23.53 -3.02
N THR A 518 35.81 22.85 -2.23
CA THR A 518 36.20 23.20 -0.83
C THR A 518 36.97 24.51 -0.66
N THR A 519 37.11 25.37 -1.68
CA THR A 519 38.01 26.53 -1.72
C THR A 519 37.41 27.88 -1.31
N GLY A 520 36.24 27.92 -0.68
CA GLY A 520 35.54 29.19 -0.39
C GLY A 520 34.86 29.34 0.96
N GLY A 521 35.19 28.52 1.95
CA GLY A 521 34.58 28.62 3.29
C GLY A 521 33.14 28.08 3.44
N VAL A 522 32.57 27.57 2.32
CA VAL A 522 31.27 26.89 2.27
C VAL A 522 31.50 25.50 1.72
N ASP A 523 31.56 24.50 2.60
CA ASP A 523 32.06 23.16 2.26
C ASP A 523 30.97 22.18 1.78
N GLY A 524 29.73 22.60 1.59
CA GLY A 524 28.63 21.66 1.33
C GLY A 524 27.56 22.16 0.39
N GLY A 525 26.69 21.21 -0.05
CA GLY A 525 25.57 21.49 -0.93
C GLY A 525 25.98 21.68 -2.38
N GLY A 526 26.09 20.59 -3.14
CA GLY A 526 26.42 20.69 -4.57
C GLY A 526 25.33 21.39 -5.38
N ALA A 527 24.05 21.15 -5.04
CA ALA A 527 22.95 21.95 -5.57
C ALA A 527 22.52 23.05 -4.61
N ILE A 528 22.24 22.71 -3.34
CA ILE A 528 21.67 23.63 -2.36
C ILE A 528 22.48 23.63 -1.07
N TYR A 529 22.99 24.79 -0.71
CA TYR A 529 23.53 25.08 0.60
C TYR A 529 22.52 25.94 1.40
N CYS A 530 21.98 25.40 2.48
CA CYS A 530 21.03 26.10 3.33
C CYS A 530 21.72 26.53 4.64
N ALA A 531 21.90 27.84 4.82
CA ALA A 531 22.56 28.46 5.98
C ALA A 531 21.53 29.16 6.88
N GLY A 532 20.77 28.42 7.63
CA GLY A 532 19.73 28.93 8.54
C GLY A 532 18.35 29.14 7.92
N GLY A 533 18.23 29.16 6.60
CA GLY A 533 16.97 29.42 5.90
C GLY A 533 16.04 28.21 5.84
N LYS A 534 14.92 28.36 5.13
CA LYS A 534 13.94 27.29 4.90
C LYS A 534 13.99 26.78 3.48
N LEU A 535 13.81 25.47 3.31
CA LEU A 535 13.75 24.81 2.03
C LEU A 535 12.45 24.02 1.88
N THR A 536 11.69 24.32 0.83
CA THR A 536 10.53 23.55 0.42
C THR A 536 10.72 23.10 -1.02
N ALA A 537 10.53 21.81 -1.33
CA ALA A 537 10.62 21.31 -2.69
C ALA A 537 9.50 20.31 -2.96
N ASP A 538 8.88 20.43 -4.13
CA ASP A 538 7.80 19.57 -4.57
C ASP A 538 8.04 19.15 -6.03
N ASP A 539 8.09 17.83 -6.27
CA ASP A 539 8.38 17.23 -7.58
C ASP A 539 9.69 17.72 -8.22
N VAL A 540 10.77 17.76 -7.43
CA VAL A 540 12.10 18.25 -7.85
C VAL A 540 13.08 17.11 -7.99
N LEU A 541 13.88 17.14 -9.08
CA LEU A 541 15.01 16.24 -9.27
C LEU A 541 16.32 16.97 -8.96
N ILE A 542 17.16 16.41 -8.07
CA ILE A 542 18.51 16.90 -7.77
C ILE A 542 19.53 15.81 -8.10
N GLU A 543 20.32 16.05 -9.13
CA GLU A 543 21.21 14.98 -9.61
C GLU A 543 22.59 15.44 -10.07
N ASN A 544 23.54 14.49 -10.02
CA ASN A 544 24.91 14.66 -10.53
C ASN A 544 25.67 15.83 -9.87
N CYS A 545 25.31 16.19 -8.63
CA CYS A 545 25.94 17.28 -7.90
C CYS A 545 27.06 16.77 -7.01
N LYS A 546 28.05 17.64 -6.75
CA LYS A 546 29.27 17.29 -5.98
C LYS A 546 29.57 18.32 -4.91
N ALA A 547 29.95 17.85 -3.73
CA ALA A 547 30.39 18.71 -2.62
C ALA A 547 31.27 17.91 -1.65
N LYS A 548 31.75 18.57 -0.61
CA LYS A 548 32.39 17.90 0.54
C LYS A 548 31.36 17.33 1.51
N TYR A 549 30.23 18.01 1.70
CA TYR A 549 29.12 17.58 2.54
C TYR A 549 27.81 17.78 1.79
N GLY A 550 26.87 16.83 1.91
CA GLY A 550 25.59 16.92 1.24
C GLY A 550 25.76 17.13 -0.28
N GLY A 551 26.11 16.08 -1.01
CA GLY A 551 26.39 16.18 -2.44
C GLY A 551 25.27 16.87 -3.23
N GLY A 552 24.00 16.61 -2.89
CA GLY A 552 22.84 17.35 -3.36
C GLY A 552 22.51 18.57 -2.48
N ILE A 553 22.17 18.32 -1.22
CA ILE A 553 21.68 19.32 -0.25
C ILE A 553 22.52 19.28 1.01
N TYR A 554 22.95 20.45 1.46
CA TYR A 554 23.60 20.63 2.75
C TYR A 554 22.86 21.65 3.59
N LEU A 555 22.53 21.29 4.84
CA LEU A 555 21.91 22.18 5.80
C LEU A 555 22.89 22.47 6.93
N ASN A 556 23.22 23.74 7.11
CA ASN A 556 24.03 24.27 8.22
C ASN A 556 23.15 25.14 9.12
N GLY A 557 22.34 24.49 9.98
CA GLY A 557 21.16 25.09 10.57
C GLY A 557 20.04 25.26 9.53
N SER A 558 18.83 25.28 9.99
CA SER A 558 17.68 25.54 9.11
C SER A 558 16.43 25.83 9.94
N SER A 559 15.54 26.65 9.41
CA SER A 559 14.21 26.88 9.97
C SER A 559 13.16 25.89 9.46
N GLY A 560 13.55 24.95 8.60
CA GLY A 560 12.70 23.85 8.14
C GLY A 560 13.11 23.28 6.77
N MET A 561 12.77 22.00 6.53
CA MET A 561 12.90 21.38 5.21
C MET A 561 11.70 20.48 4.95
N THR A 562 11.02 20.72 3.84
CA THR A 562 9.93 19.86 3.35
C THR A 562 10.23 19.46 1.92
N LEU A 563 10.38 18.15 1.70
CA LEU A 563 10.56 17.56 0.36
C LEU A 563 9.38 16.65 0.07
N THR A 564 8.68 16.91 -1.03
CA THR A 564 7.54 16.10 -1.47
C THR A 564 7.81 15.56 -2.87
N ASN A 565 7.73 14.25 -3.05
CA ASN A 565 7.97 13.56 -4.33
C ASN A 565 9.29 13.96 -5.02
N CYS A 566 10.29 14.32 -4.23
CA CYS A 566 11.61 14.74 -4.73
C CYS A 566 12.52 13.53 -4.98
N HIS A 567 13.39 13.66 -6.00
CA HIS A 567 14.38 12.66 -6.33
C HIS A 567 15.77 13.25 -6.16
N ILE A 568 16.58 12.70 -5.26
CA ILE A 568 17.95 13.15 -4.97
C ILE A 568 18.89 12.00 -5.29
N ARG A 569 19.49 12.04 -6.47
CA ARG A 569 20.22 10.88 -6.97
C ARG A 569 21.54 11.20 -7.65
N ASN A 570 22.43 10.19 -7.70
CA ASN A 570 23.73 10.29 -8.37
C ASN A 570 24.60 11.45 -7.87
N ASN A 571 24.36 11.93 -6.64
CA ASN A 571 25.17 12.98 -6.05
C ASN A 571 26.39 12.37 -5.35
N GLU A 572 27.51 13.11 -5.31
CA GLU A 572 28.79 12.61 -4.84
C GLU A 572 29.41 13.51 -3.79
N VAL A 573 29.88 12.90 -2.73
CA VAL A 573 30.71 13.53 -1.70
C VAL A 573 32.08 12.85 -1.72
N THR A 574 33.15 13.66 -1.62
CA THR A 574 34.49 13.15 -1.47
C THR A 574 35.05 13.63 -0.14
N ASN A 575 35.42 12.69 0.75
CA ASN A 575 35.97 12.96 2.07
C ASN A 575 35.06 13.83 2.96
N GLY A 576 33.80 13.44 3.06
CA GLY A 576 32.75 14.06 3.89
C GLY A 576 31.53 13.17 4.03
N ASP A 577 30.42 13.71 4.50
CA ASP A 577 29.22 12.99 4.89
C ASP A 577 27.99 13.41 4.07
N GLY A 578 27.01 12.50 3.96
CA GLY A 578 25.75 12.77 3.28
C GLY A 578 25.88 12.88 1.77
N GLY A 579 26.03 11.76 1.07
CA GLY A 579 26.16 11.76 -0.40
C GLY A 579 25.03 12.48 -1.12
N GLY A 580 23.79 12.31 -0.64
CA GLY A 580 22.59 13.04 -1.09
C GLY A 580 22.32 14.29 -0.26
N ILE A 581 22.03 14.09 1.04
CA ILE A 581 21.65 15.15 2.01
C ILE A 581 22.54 15.08 3.25
N ASN A 582 22.95 16.22 3.75
CA ASN A 582 23.64 16.31 5.03
C ASN A 582 23.04 17.42 5.91
N PHE A 583 22.83 17.11 7.20
CA PHE A 583 22.48 18.04 8.27
C PHE A 583 23.67 18.14 9.23
N LYS A 584 24.26 19.32 9.36
CA LYS A 584 25.46 19.53 10.16
C LYS A 584 25.49 20.92 10.74
N TYR A 585 26.01 21.09 11.95
CA TYR A 585 26.13 22.35 12.64
C TYR A 585 24.82 23.18 12.72
N GLY A 586 24.84 24.30 13.40
CA GLY A 586 23.77 25.27 13.49
C GLY A 586 22.57 24.83 14.34
N THR A 587 21.54 25.67 14.33
CA THR A 587 20.29 25.44 15.03
C THR A 587 19.20 24.97 14.06
N TYR A 588 18.42 23.99 14.47
CA TYR A 588 17.31 23.42 13.72
C TYR A 588 16.01 23.65 14.50
N SER A 589 15.14 24.51 13.99
CA SER A 589 13.95 24.97 14.72
C SER A 589 12.62 24.63 14.06
N GLY A 590 12.66 24.13 12.82
CA GLY A 590 11.47 23.86 12.02
C GLY A 590 11.05 22.41 11.98
N SER A 591 10.14 22.12 11.06
CA SER A 591 9.74 20.76 10.68
C SER A 591 10.62 20.25 9.56
N TYR A 592 10.97 18.96 9.63
CA TYR A 592 11.82 18.29 8.63
C TYR A 592 11.10 17.03 8.16
N THR A 593 10.64 17.06 6.91
CA THR A 593 9.82 15.99 6.36
C THR A 593 10.24 15.67 4.94
N ILE A 594 10.33 14.39 4.63
CA ILE A 594 10.51 13.87 3.27
C ILE A 594 9.34 12.92 2.99
N THR A 595 8.47 13.31 2.08
CA THR A 595 7.26 12.56 1.72
C THR A 595 7.34 12.08 0.29
N GLY A 596 7.23 10.77 0.07
CA GLY A 596 7.39 10.18 -1.26
C GLY A 596 8.78 10.43 -1.88
N GLY A 597 8.92 10.18 -3.17
CA GLY A 597 10.18 10.35 -3.89
C GLY A 597 11.31 9.39 -3.46
N ASN A 598 12.55 9.69 -3.82
CA ASN A 598 13.68 8.84 -3.45
C ASN A 598 15.00 9.61 -3.22
N ILE A 599 15.87 9.02 -2.39
CA ILE A 599 17.27 9.39 -2.22
C ILE A 599 18.09 8.19 -2.67
N SER A 600 18.58 8.18 -3.92
CA SER A 600 19.16 6.97 -4.50
C SER A 600 20.49 7.20 -5.22
N ASP A 601 21.28 6.15 -5.29
CA ASP A 601 22.51 6.09 -6.08
C ASP A 601 23.53 7.19 -5.70
N ASN A 602 23.37 7.79 -4.51
CA ASN A 602 24.29 8.79 -4.01
C ASN A 602 25.53 8.11 -3.41
N LYS A 603 26.65 8.81 -3.44
CA LYS A 603 27.94 8.21 -3.16
C LYS A 603 28.82 9.06 -2.27
N VAL A 604 29.40 8.42 -1.23
CA VAL A 604 30.51 8.98 -0.47
C VAL A 604 31.79 8.21 -0.83
N LYS A 605 32.81 8.95 -1.27
CA LYS A 605 34.15 8.43 -1.57
C LYS A 605 35.15 8.81 -0.48
N MET A 606 35.77 7.84 0.14
CA MET A 606 36.77 8.02 1.20
C MET A 606 38.15 7.90 0.56
N THR A 607 38.84 9.00 0.32
CA THR A 607 40.20 9.03 -0.26
C THR A 607 41.23 9.68 0.67
N GLY A 608 40.74 10.41 1.71
CA GLY A 608 41.56 11.16 2.64
C GLY A 608 42.10 10.35 3.83
N SER A 609 42.76 11.03 4.76
CA SER A 609 43.32 10.44 5.99
C SER A 609 42.30 10.08 7.06
N VAL A 610 41.13 10.71 7.04
CA VAL A 610 40.02 10.46 8.03
C VAL A 610 39.53 9.01 7.87
N ASN A 611 39.31 8.34 8.99
CA ASN A 611 39.00 6.92 8.98
C ASN A 611 37.51 6.61 8.88
N GLN A 612 36.63 7.60 9.06
CA GLN A 612 35.18 7.40 9.13
C GLN A 612 34.47 8.50 8.36
N TYR A 613 33.53 8.13 7.50
CA TYR A 613 32.55 8.99 6.87
C TYR A 613 31.20 8.27 6.83
N SER A 614 30.12 9.04 6.76
CA SER A 614 28.79 8.55 7.09
C SER A 614 27.72 9.03 6.13
N GLY A 615 26.60 8.27 6.05
CA GLY A 615 25.43 8.66 5.30
C GLY A 615 25.62 8.70 3.79
N GLY A 616 25.71 7.55 3.13
CA GLY A 616 25.81 7.52 1.66
C GLY A 616 24.65 8.24 0.98
N GLY A 617 23.42 8.05 1.46
CA GLY A 617 22.23 8.78 1.06
C GLY A 617 22.01 10.04 1.90
N LEU A 618 21.84 9.88 3.22
CA LEU A 618 21.50 10.95 4.16
C LEU A 618 22.35 10.86 5.42
N ALA A 619 22.85 12.00 5.91
CA ALA A 619 23.56 12.10 7.18
C ALA A 619 22.95 13.18 8.07
N ILE A 620 22.80 12.86 9.37
CA ILE A 620 22.45 13.85 10.42
C ILE A 620 23.56 13.82 11.46
N GLU A 621 24.36 14.85 11.49
CA GLU A 621 25.56 14.94 12.36
C GLU A 621 25.21 15.61 13.69
N ASN A 622 25.12 14.87 14.78
CA ASN A 622 25.08 15.36 16.18
C ASN A 622 24.24 16.64 16.45
N VAL A 623 23.16 16.83 15.70
CA VAL A 623 22.26 17.96 15.79
C VAL A 623 20.87 17.52 16.26
N SER A 624 20.22 18.36 17.08
CA SER A 624 18.88 18.10 17.57
C SER A 624 17.86 18.38 16.47
N ILE A 625 17.29 17.31 15.91
CA ILE A 625 16.33 17.40 14.80
C ILE A 625 15.31 16.26 14.91
N ASN A 626 14.09 16.53 14.50
CA ASN A 626 13.04 15.52 14.30
C ASN A 626 12.77 15.39 12.81
N LEU A 627 13.30 14.34 12.18
CA LEU A 627 13.07 14.04 10.77
C LEU A 627 11.95 13.01 10.63
N THR A 628 11.02 13.27 9.73
CA THR A 628 10.01 12.30 9.31
C THR A 628 10.24 11.87 7.86
N LEU A 629 10.33 10.58 7.65
CA LEU A 629 10.36 9.93 6.34
C LEU A 629 9.01 9.22 6.13
N ASP A 630 8.21 9.70 5.19
CA ASP A 630 6.86 9.21 4.95
C ASP A 630 6.71 8.72 3.50
N GLY A 631 6.64 7.41 3.30
CA GLY A 631 6.47 6.81 1.97
C GLY A 631 7.63 7.05 1.00
N CYS A 632 8.78 7.53 1.44
CA CYS A 632 9.95 7.76 0.59
C CYS A 632 10.88 6.54 0.53
N GLU A 633 11.74 6.49 -0.50
CA GLU A 633 12.73 5.43 -0.66
C GLU A 633 14.17 5.95 -0.51
N ILE A 634 14.99 5.29 0.31
CA ILE A 634 16.44 5.52 0.37
C ILE A 634 17.13 4.26 -0.17
N SER A 635 17.66 4.34 -1.41
CA SER A 635 18.08 3.12 -2.08
C SER A 635 19.41 3.24 -2.84
N SER A 636 20.11 2.12 -2.92
CA SER A 636 21.33 1.97 -3.73
C SER A 636 22.44 2.98 -3.41
N ASN A 637 22.40 3.63 -2.25
CA ASN A 637 23.43 4.56 -1.84
C ASN A 637 24.68 3.79 -1.37
N THR A 638 25.85 4.37 -1.59
CA THR A 638 27.11 3.69 -1.29
C THR A 638 28.09 4.59 -0.55
N ILE A 639 28.82 3.99 0.38
CA ILE A 639 30.04 4.59 0.93
C ILE A 639 31.20 3.68 0.52
N GLN A 640 32.21 4.23 -0.15
CA GLN A 640 33.34 3.50 -0.66
C GLN A 640 34.66 4.07 -0.09
N GLY A 641 35.52 3.20 0.42
CA GLY A 641 36.84 3.57 0.91
C GLY A 641 37.86 2.47 0.73
N PRO A 642 39.16 2.77 0.81
CA PRO A 642 40.23 1.74 0.82
C PRO A 642 40.18 0.96 2.14
N SER A 643 40.94 -0.14 2.19
CA SER A 643 41.14 -0.92 3.41
C SER A 643 41.58 -0.05 4.60
N GLY A 644 41.05 -0.36 5.78
CA GLY A 644 41.32 0.41 7.02
C GLY A 644 40.40 1.63 7.24
N LYS A 645 39.41 1.89 6.36
CA LYS A 645 38.39 2.88 6.56
C LYS A 645 37.09 2.23 7.05
N ILE A 646 36.26 2.96 7.79
CA ILE A 646 35.01 2.47 8.36
C ILE A 646 33.83 3.27 7.78
N PRO A 647 33.20 2.82 6.70
CA PRO A 647 31.94 3.37 6.20
C PRO A 647 30.81 3.19 7.21
N ARG A 648 29.98 4.22 7.43
CA ARG A 648 28.87 4.18 8.39
C ARG A 648 27.55 4.60 7.78
N GLY A 649 26.51 3.77 7.88
CA GLY A 649 25.16 4.12 7.44
C GLY A 649 25.10 4.45 5.95
N ALA A 650 25.32 3.45 5.08
CA ALA A 650 25.36 3.73 3.63
C ALA A 650 24.02 4.29 3.10
N GLY A 651 22.90 3.83 3.58
CA GLY A 651 21.62 4.49 3.32
C GLY A 651 21.50 5.77 4.15
N MET A 652 21.59 5.65 5.46
CA MET A 652 21.37 6.76 6.39
C MET A 652 22.25 6.65 7.65
N TRP A 653 22.78 7.77 8.10
CA TRP A 653 23.47 7.90 9.38
C TRP A 653 22.76 8.90 10.29
N LEU A 654 22.45 8.46 11.51
CA LEU A 654 21.85 9.24 12.58
C LEU A 654 22.86 9.41 13.71
N GLY A 655 23.42 10.59 13.84
CA GLY A 655 24.28 10.95 14.96
C GLY A 655 23.52 11.26 16.25
N ASN A 656 24.24 11.59 17.31
CA ASN A 656 23.66 11.93 18.61
C ASN A 656 22.59 13.03 18.50
N ARG A 657 21.49 12.90 19.26
CA ARG A 657 20.34 13.82 19.32
C ARG A 657 19.47 13.86 18.07
N ALA A 658 19.75 13.06 17.04
CA ALA A 658 18.88 12.93 15.87
C ALA A 658 17.70 12.03 16.20
N ASN A 659 16.48 12.50 15.97
CA ASN A 659 15.28 11.68 16.04
C ASN A 659 14.74 11.48 14.64
N CYS A 660 14.50 10.23 14.25
CA CYS A 660 13.95 9.91 12.94
C CYS A 660 12.76 8.96 13.08
N THR A 661 11.66 9.33 12.46
CA THR A 661 10.49 8.45 12.31
C THR A 661 10.35 8.07 10.85
N ILE A 662 10.32 6.77 10.58
CA ILE A 662 10.10 6.18 9.26
C ILE A 662 8.72 5.54 9.27
N LYS A 663 7.84 5.97 8.36
CA LYS A 663 6.45 5.55 8.33
C LYS A 663 5.87 5.47 6.91
N GLY A 664 4.60 5.11 6.84
CA GLY A 664 3.91 4.90 5.57
C GLY A 664 4.50 3.70 4.80
N SER A 665 4.67 3.83 3.50
CA SER A 665 5.32 2.81 2.66
C SER A 665 6.82 3.05 2.46
N ALA A 666 7.49 3.75 3.38
CA ALA A 666 8.90 4.11 3.26
C ALA A 666 9.83 2.87 3.23
N ARG A 667 10.89 2.94 2.42
CA ARG A 667 11.80 1.83 2.17
C ARG A 667 13.26 2.26 2.26
N ILE A 668 14.08 1.47 2.93
CA ILE A 668 15.54 1.64 2.97
C ILE A 668 16.16 0.39 2.34
N ILE A 669 16.57 0.46 1.07
CA ILE A 669 16.88 -0.76 0.33
C ILE A 669 18.18 -0.71 -0.47
N ASN A 670 18.87 -1.86 -0.53
CA ASN A 670 20.05 -2.09 -1.40
C ASN A 670 21.22 -1.13 -1.16
N ASN A 671 21.33 -0.50 0.01
CA ASN A 671 22.44 0.38 0.35
C ASN A 671 23.66 -0.43 0.80
N LYS A 672 24.87 0.03 0.47
CA LYS A 672 26.10 -0.75 0.65
C LYS A 672 27.24 0.06 1.26
N ALA A 673 27.73 -0.41 2.41
CA ALA A 673 28.96 0.07 3.05
C ALA A 673 30.10 -0.92 2.69
N HIS A 674 31.04 -0.54 1.79
CA HIS A 674 32.07 -1.47 1.30
C HIS A 674 33.44 -0.83 1.02
N VAL A 675 34.44 -1.69 0.87
CA VAL A 675 35.82 -1.33 0.45
C VAL A 675 35.95 -1.47 -1.06
N THR A 676 36.64 -0.51 -1.69
CA THR A 676 36.95 -0.57 -3.11
C THR A 676 38.07 -1.59 -3.37
N GLY A 677 37.92 -2.41 -4.42
CA GLY A 677 38.95 -3.34 -4.90
C GLY A 677 38.86 -4.77 -4.41
N THR A 678 38.00 -5.09 -3.47
CA THR A 678 37.72 -6.45 -3.00
C THR A 678 36.25 -6.76 -3.14
N PRO A 679 35.80 -7.54 -4.13
CA PRO A 679 34.43 -8.02 -4.23
C PRO A 679 34.06 -8.76 -2.94
N ASN A 680 32.99 -8.38 -2.29
CA ASN A 680 32.46 -8.96 -1.05
C ASN A 680 33.25 -8.69 0.25
N SER A 681 34.21 -7.76 0.29
CA SER A 681 34.81 -7.32 1.54
C SER A 681 34.00 -6.18 2.15
N PHE A 682 33.14 -6.51 3.11
CA PHE A 682 32.42 -5.52 3.89
C PHE A 682 33.31 -5.08 5.06
N ILE A 683 33.49 -3.78 5.27
CA ILE A 683 34.22 -3.22 6.43
C ILE A 683 33.47 -2.04 7.03
N GLY A 684 32.19 -1.92 6.83
CA GLY A 684 31.41 -0.81 7.38
C GLY A 684 30.33 -1.27 8.31
N THR A 685 29.71 -0.32 8.97
CA THR A 685 28.57 -0.55 9.87
C THR A 685 27.31 0.12 9.33
N GLY A 686 26.15 -0.50 9.58
CA GLY A 686 24.87 0.02 9.16
C GLY A 686 24.72 0.14 7.64
N GLY A 687 24.54 -0.98 6.93
CA GLY A 687 24.33 -0.94 5.46
C GLY A 687 23.13 -0.11 5.07
N GLY A 688 21.98 -0.32 5.70
CA GLY A 688 20.82 0.53 5.61
C GLY A 688 20.93 1.77 6.49
N ILE A 689 21.00 1.59 7.79
CA ILE A 689 20.99 2.67 8.80
C ILE A 689 22.09 2.41 9.84
N GLN A 690 22.82 3.46 10.18
CA GLN A 690 23.68 3.56 11.36
C GLN A 690 23.04 4.51 12.35
N LEU A 691 22.82 4.06 13.60
CA LEU A 691 22.34 4.87 14.71
C LEU A 691 23.44 5.00 15.75
N ASP A 692 24.09 6.17 15.84
CA ASP A 692 25.14 6.46 16.83
C ASP A 692 24.60 7.08 18.13
N GLY A 693 23.34 7.47 18.15
CA GLY A 693 22.62 8.03 19.29
C GLY A 693 21.24 8.56 18.86
N GLY A 694 20.49 9.19 19.76
CA GLY A 694 19.14 9.67 19.46
C GLY A 694 18.11 8.53 19.35
N THR A 695 17.07 8.73 18.53
CA THR A 695 15.96 7.78 18.40
C THR A 695 15.62 7.50 16.96
N LEU A 696 15.52 6.22 16.61
CA LEU A 696 14.96 5.75 15.35
C LEU A 696 13.64 5.01 15.62
N THR A 697 12.55 5.46 15.02
CA THR A 697 11.26 4.78 15.10
C THR A 697 10.86 4.25 13.73
N LEU A 698 10.50 2.97 13.67
CA LEU A 698 9.96 2.31 12.49
C LEU A 698 8.50 1.95 12.72
N GLU A 699 7.61 2.44 11.85
CA GLU A 699 6.17 2.20 11.92
C GLU A 699 5.70 1.16 10.88
N ASP A 700 4.43 0.77 10.94
CA ASP A 700 3.82 -0.17 10.00
C ASP A 700 3.97 0.27 8.53
N GLY A 701 4.05 -0.72 7.65
CA GLY A 701 4.20 -0.51 6.22
C GLY A 701 5.63 -0.23 5.74
N THR A 702 6.58 -0.03 6.67
CA THR A 702 7.98 0.28 6.34
C THR A 702 8.83 -0.96 6.10
N VAL A 703 9.84 -0.86 5.23
CA VAL A 703 10.72 -1.97 4.88
C VAL A 703 12.18 -1.55 4.85
N ILE A 704 13.05 -2.31 5.53
CA ILE A 704 14.51 -2.22 5.43
C ILE A 704 15.02 -3.52 4.80
N SER A 705 15.50 -3.48 3.54
CA SER A 705 15.78 -4.73 2.81
C SER A 705 16.99 -4.64 1.87
N GLY A 706 17.68 -5.77 1.69
CA GLY A 706 18.75 -5.90 0.69
C GLY A 706 19.99 -5.07 1.00
N ASN A 707 20.11 -4.48 2.18
CA ASN A 707 21.26 -3.68 2.58
C ASN A 707 22.43 -4.58 3.05
N SER A 708 23.66 -4.08 2.92
CA SER A 708 24.83 -4.85 3.30
C SER A 708 25.96 -4.03 3.94
N ALA A 709 26.55 -4.60 4.98
CA ALA A 709 27.69 -4.05 5.73
C ALA A 709 28.52 -5.18 6.34
N GLN A 710 29.57 -4.87 7.10
CA GLN A 710 30.26 -5.84 7.96
C GLN A 710 29.38 -6.16 9.18
N ASP A 711 28.87 -5.13 9.85
CA ASP A 711 28.02 -5.26 11.02
C ASP A 711 26.75 -4.44 10.85
N GLY A 712 25.59 -5.05 11.16
CA GLY A 712 24.31 -4.41 10.98
C GLY A 712 23.94 -4.14 9.51
N GLY A 713 23.72 -5.20 8.72
CA GLY A 713 23.39 -5.05 7.30
C GLY A 713 22.18 -4.16 7.07
N GLY A 714 21.09 -4.37 7.80
CA GLY A 714 19.92 -3.49 7.84
C GLY A 714 20.15 -2.27 8.74
N VAL A 715 20.34 -2.50 10.04
CA VAL A 715 20.51 -1.46 11.05
C VAL A 715 21.66 -1.82 12.00
N TYR A 716 22.53 -0.85 12.25
CA TYR A 716 23.51 -0.91 13.31
C TYR A 716 23.14 0.09 14.41
N VAL A 717 22.98 -0.37 15.64
CA VAL A 717 22.63 0.44 16.81
C VAL A 717 23.86 0.52 17.70
N GLN A 718 24.63 1.61 17.62
CA GLN A 718 25.82 1.81 18.44
C GLN A 718 25.42 2.32 19.83
N ASP A 719 24.57 3.36 19.87
CA ASP A 719 24.03 3.99 21.05
C ASP A 719 22.65 4.56 20.70
N GLY A 720 21.84 4.97 21.68
CA GLY A 720 20.49 5.46 21.44
C GLY A 720 19.43 4.35 21.32
N GLU A 721 18.24 4.72 20.85
CA GLU A 721 17.08 3.87 20.85
C GLU A 721 16.57 3.57 19.44
N PHE A 722 16.54 2.32 19.05
CA PHE A 722 15.83 1.85 17.88
C PHE A 722 14.50 1.20 18.32
N ALA A 723 13.37 1.78 17.94
CA ALA A 723 12.03 1.31 18.26
C ALA A 723 11.29 0.85 17.02
N MET A 724 11.05 -0.44 16.87
CA MET A 724 10.14 -1.00 15.86
C MET A 724 8.74 -1.16 16.47
N LYS A 725 7.83 -0.26 16.15
CA LYS A 725 6.41 -0.37 16.49
C LYS A 725 5.64 -1.21 15.47
N GLY A 726 6.23 -1.40 14.30
CA GLY A 726 5.80 -2.20 13.17
C GLY A 726 6.90 -2.25 12.13
N GLY A 727 6.52 -2.56 10.87
CA GLY A 727 7.46 -2.63 9.75
C GLY A 727 8.29 -3.91 9.71
N LYS A 728 9.11 -4.02 8.68
CA LYS A 728 9.81 -5.26 8.33
C LYS A 728 11.27 -5.02 7.98
N ILE A 729 12.15 -5.80 8.57
CA ILE A 729 13.56 -5.89 8.19
C ILE A 729 13.77 -7.26 7.57
N GLU A 730 14.22 -7.31 6.31
CA GLU A 730 14.35 -8.57 5.58
C GLU A 730 15.48 -8.56 4.55
N ASN A 731 16.01 -9.74 4.24
CA ASN A 731 17.00 -9.94 3.16
C ASN A 731 18.28 -9.08 3.27
N ASN A 732 18.60 -8.56 4.46
CA ASN A 732 19.85 -7.83 4.68
C ASN A 732 20.97 -8.81 5.01
N THR A 733 22.21 -8.42 4.71
CA THR A 733 23.39 -9.28 4.91
C THR A 733 24.55 -8.55 5.58
N ALA A 734 25.21 -9.23 6.49
CA ALA A 734 26.41 -8.74 7.17
C ALA A 734 27.30 -9.93 7.56
N GLN A 735 28.43 -9.67 8.20
CA GLN A 735 29.15 -10.72 8.93
C GLN A 735 28.43 -10.98 10.28
N ASN A 736 28.01 -9.89 10.96
CA ASN A 736 27.27 -9.98 12.19
C ASN A 736 26.00 -9.13 12.09
N GLY A 737 24.84 -9.68 12.49
CA GLY A 737 23.57 -8.98 12.48
C GLY A 737 23.13 -8.52 11.09
N GLY A 738 22.90 -9.46 10.19
CA GLY A 738 22.44 -9.12 8.83
C GLY A 738 21.21 -8.22 8.84
N GLY A 739 20.26 -8.45 9.74
CA GLY A 739 19.10 -7.57 9.98
C GLY A 739 19.44 -6.41 10.88
N VAL A 740 19.79 -6.69 12.13
CA VAL A 740 20.10 -5.69 13.16
C VAL A 740 21.36 -6.11 13.94
N TYR A 741 22.25 -5.18 14.18
CA TYR A 741 23.35 -5.33 15.12
C TYR A 741 23.14 -4.36 16.28
N ILE A 742 23.10 -4.86 17.51
CA ILE A 742 23.01 -4.05 18.72
C ILE A 742 24.37 -4.09 19.40
N ASP A 743 25.06 -2.94 19.44
CA ASP A 743 26.39 -2.81 20.02
C ASP A 743 26.33 -2.77 21.56
N ALA A 744 27.37 -3.28 22.18
CA ALA A 744 27.62 -3.18 23.62
C ALA A 744 29.09 -2.84 23.83
N GLN A 745 29.35 -1.73 24.50
CA GLN A 745 30.68 -1.27 24.89
C GLN A 745 30.65 -0.83 26.34
N ALA A 746 31.78 -0.56 26.93
CA ALA A 746 31.88 -0.10 28.33
C ALA A 746 30.90 1.06 28.60
N SER A 747 29.89 0.83 29.41
CA SER A 747 28.87 1.81 29.83
C SER A 747 27.97 2.32 28.72
N ARG A 748 27.95 1.69 27.53
CA ARG A 748 27.05 2.01 26.44
C ARG A 748 26.52 0.75 25.80
N VAL A 749 25.22 0.64 25.76
CA VAL A 749 24.53 -0.48 25.07
C VAL A 749 23.43 0.13 24.21
N GLY A 750 23.43 -0.20 22.93
CA GLY A 750 22.33 0.16 22.03
C GLY A 750 21.01 -0.44 22.50
N THR A 751 19.94 0.29 22.39
CA THR A 751 18.61 -0.15 22.81
C THR A 751 17.78 -0.53 21.57
N PHE A 752 17.26 -1.76 21.56
CA PHE A 752 16.36 -2.21 20.51
C PHE A 752 15.01 -2.64 21.09
N LYS A 753 13.95 -1.95 20.69
CA LYS A 753 12.58 -2.19 21.12
C LYS A 753 11.73 -2.75 19.99
N MET A 754 10.91 -3.75 20.29
CA MET A 754 9.98 -4.36 19.34
C MET A 754 8.57 -4.43 19.89
N GLY A 755 7.56 -4.27 19.01
CA GLY A 755 6.16 -4.46 19.37
C GLY A 755 5.25 -4.53 18.16
N GLY A 756 4.02 -4.98 18.33
CA GLY A 756 3.01 -5.04 17.28
C GLY A 756 3.39 -5.95 16.12
N SER A 757 3.34 -5.43 14.91
CA SER A 757 3.65 -6.15 13.66
C SER A 757 5.14 -6.20 13.31
N ALA A 758 6.03 -5.65 14.15
CA ALA A 758 7.47 -5.58 13.93
C ALA A 758 8.09 -6.96 13.66
N THR A 759 8.92 -7.06 12.63
CA THR A 759 9.58 -8.33 12.27
C THR A 759 10.96 -8.09 11.68
N VAL A 760 11.96 -8.77 12.23
CA VAL A 760 13.26 -9.00 11.58
C VAL A 760 13.19 -10.41 11.00
N THR A 761 12.73 -10.53 9.75
CA THR A 761 12.34 -11.81 9.14
C THR A 761 13.52 -12.76 9.06
N PRO A 762 13.56 -13.87 9.79
CA PRO A 762 14.67 -14.81 9.70
C PRO A 762 14.84 -15.37 8.29
N SER A 763 16.08 -15.49 7.82
CA SER A 763 16.36 -16.18 6.56
C SER A 763 16.00 -17.68 6.64
N ALA A 764 15.81 -18.32 5.50
CA ALA A 764 15.44 -19.75 5.44
C ALA A 764 16.53 -20.68 6.04
N GLY A 765 17.81 -20.32 5.93
CA GLY A 765 18.95 -21.01 6.54
C GLY A 765 19.14 -20.61 8.01
N ASN A 766 19.97 -21.36 8.73
CA ASN A 766 20.36 -21.06 10.12
C ASN A 766 21.69 -20.28 10.20
N GLU A 767 22.02 -19.53 9.15
CA GLU A 767 23.31 -18.84 9.02
C GLU A 767 23.29 -17.49 9.74
N ALA A 768 24.37 -17.23 10.50
CA ALA A 768 24.66 -15.92 11.06
C ALA A 768 24.87 -14.89 9.94
N GLY A 769 24.54 -13.63 10.19
CA GLY A 769 24.70 -12.55 9.22
C GLY A 769 23.69 -12.50 8.08
N LYS A 770 22.72 -13.41 8.07
CA LYS A 770 21.62 -13.47 7.10
C LYS A 770 20.30 -12.99 7.73
N ASN A 771 20.12 -11.69 7.78
CA ASN A 771 18.97 -11.00 8.34
C ASN A 771 18.60 -11.45 9.77
N ASP A 772 19.60 -11.67 10.59
CA ASP A 772 19.52 -11.99 12.01
C ASP A 772 19.69 -10.73 12.88
N VAL A 773 19.38 -10.86 14.16
CA VAL A 773 19.67 -9.85 15.19
C VAL A 773 20.89 -10.31 15.98
N TYR A 774 21.99 -9.56 15.87
CA TYR A 774 23.20 -9.81 16.64
C TYR A 774 23.18 -9.02 17.93
N LEU A 775 23.30 -9.71 19.05
CA LEU A 775 23.35 -9.16 20.39
C LEU A 775 24.81 -9.14 20.87
N ALA A 776 25.44 -7.96 20.83
CA ALA A 776 26.79 -7.82 21.33
C ALA A 776 26.88 -7.89 22.85
N ASP A 777 28.07 -8.12 23.35
CA ASP A 777 28.45 -8.16 24.76
C ASP A 777 29.84 -7.56 24.97
N PHE A 778 30.04 -7.00 26.13
CA PHE A 778 31.29 -6.40 26.55
C PHE A 778 31.61 -6.82 27.98
N SER A 779 32.76 -7.45 28.19
CA SER A 779 33.26 -7.74 29.54
C SER A 779 33.83 -6.49 30.19
N ASN A 780 33.28 -6.07 31.32
CA ASN A 780 33.73 -4.88 32.05
C ASN A 780 34.99 -5.12 32.94
N GLY A 781 35.59 -6.30 32.83
CA GLY A 781 36.84 -6.65 33.54
C GLY A 781 36.70 -7.00 35.04
N ASN A 782 35.50 -6.81 35.61
CA ASN A 782 35.19 -7.09 37.03
C ASN A 782 34.30 -8.31 37.21
N GLY A 783 34.24 -9.21 36.23
CA GLY A 783 33.37 -10.39 36.22
C GLY A 783 31.93 -10.09 35.83
N GLY A 784 31.61 -8.85 35.44
CA GLY A 784 30.31 -8.45 34.89
C GLY A 784 30.36 -8.26 33.36
N TYR A 785 29.20 -8.28 32.74
CA TYR A 785 29.02 -8.06 31.30
C TYR A 785 27.98 -6.97 31.05
N ASP A 786 28.32 -6.01 30.20
CA ASP A 786 27.35 -5.15 29.54
C ASP A 786 26.92 -5.90 28.25
N TYR A 787 25.63 -6.16 28.07
CA TYR A 787 25.16 -6.94 26.92
C TYR A 787 23.85 -6.42 26.37
N ALA A 788 23.70 -6.58 25.08
CA ALA A 788 22.50 -6.18 24.35
C ALA A 788 21.35 -7.17 24.56
N VAL A 789 20.14 -6.64 24.67
CA VAL A 789 18.88 -7.40 24.74
C VAL A 789 17.85 -6.77 23.81
N ILE A 790 16.85 -7.55 23.39
CA ILE A 790 15.65 -7.02 22.75
C ILE A 790 14.63 -6.70 23.84
N ILE A 791 14.01 -5.52 23.77
CA ILE A 791 12.95 -5.12 24.69
C ILE A 791 11.61 -5.19 23.96
N VAL A 792 10.73 -6.09 24.38
CA VAL A 792 9.37 -6.21 23.87
C VAL A 792 8.46 -5.20 24.58
N THR A 793 7.94 -4.25 23.86
CA THR A 793 7.12 -3.14 24.40
C THR A 793 5.61 -3.33 24.22
N ALA A 794 5.21 -4.21 23.31
CA ALA A 794 3.83 -4.58 23.04
C ALA A 794 3.79 -6.01 22.50
N GLN A 795 2.62 -6.64 22.55
CA GLN A 795 2.42 -7.99 22.02
C GLN A 795 2.91 -8.07 20.56
N LEU A 796 3.75 -9.07 20.29
CA LEU A 796 4.26 -9.34 18.95
C LEU A 796 3.25 -10.21 18.17
N ASN A 797 2.93 -9.83 16.94
CA ASN A 797 1.86 -10.46 16.15
C ASN A 797 2.37 -11.59 15.25
N ASN A 798 3.67 -11.66 14.99
CA ASN A 798 4.28 -12.61 14.04
C ASN A 798 5.03 -13.75 14.76
N THR A 799 5.26 -14.86 14.06
CA THR A 799 6.07 -16.00 14.54
C THR A 799 6.78 -16.67 13.36
N PRO A 800 8.11 -16.75 13.33
CA PRO A 800 9.04 -16.06 14.20
C PRO A 800 9.16 -14.56 13.91
N VAL A 801 9.49 -13.76 14.94
CA VAL A 801 9.73 -12.31 14.79
C VAL A 801 11.19 -11.96 14.54
N ALA A 802 12.13 -12.76 15.06
CA ALA A 802 13.56 -12.56 14.88
C ALA A 802 14.35 -13.86 15.08
N ARG A 803 15.55 -13.90 14.51
CA ARG A 803 16.58 -14.86 14.86
C ARG A 803 17.73 -14.15 15.59
N LEU A 804 18.09 -14.65 16.74
CA LEU A 804 19.14 -14.10 17.60
C LEU A 804 20.47 -14.77 17.30
N THR A 805 21.52 -13.97 17.18
CA THR A 805 22.90 -14.42 17.04
C THR A 805 23.75 -13.73 18.10
N MET A 806 24.65 -14.43 18.72
CA MET A 806 25.62 -13.92 19.68
C MET A 806 27.01 -14.33 19.20
N ARG A 807 28.06 -13.72 19.76
CA ARG A 807 29.45 -14.06 19.44
C ARG A 807 29.73 -15.53 19.82
N ASN A 808 30.26 -15.79 20.98
CA ASN A 808 30.51 -17.16 21.49
C ASN A 808 29.92 -17.37 22.88
N ASP A 809 29.46 -16.29 23.50
CA ASP A 809 29.08 -16.28 24.91
C ASP A 809 27.58 -16.42 25.05
N TYR A 810 27.13 -17.67 25.00
CA TYR A 810 25.73 -18.05 25.24
C TYR A 810 25.42 -18.18 26.74
N GLN A 811 26.47 -18.22 27.56
CA GLN A 811 26.44 -18.23 29.02
C GLN A 811 27.52 -17.30 29.55
N PHE A 812 27.23 -16.56 30.63
CA PHE A 812 28.22 -15.68 31.24
C PHE A 812 28.82 -16.37 32.50
N PRO A 813 30.12 -16.24 32.72
CA PRO A 813 30.76 -16.73 33.94
C PRO A 813 30.34 -15.88 35.14
N GLU A 814 30.01 -16.54 36.27
CA GLU A 814 29.76 -15.92 37.58
C GLU A 814 30.65 -16.57 38.63
N THR A 815 30.78 -15.94 39.79
CA THR A 815 31.56 -16.48 40.93
C THR A 815 31.06 -17.85 41.40
N SER A 816 29.79 -18.17 41.22
CA SER A 816 29.09 -19.44 41.53
C SER A 816 28.96 -20.39 40.34
N GLY A 817 29.49 -20.07 39.13
CA GLY A 817 29.35 -20.85 37.91
C GLY A 817 28.98 -20.01 36.66
N TYR A 818 28.10 -20.55 35.84
CA TYR A 818 27.59 -19.86 34.67
C TYR A 818 26.10 -19.57 34.80
N HIS A 819 25.64 -18.35 34.46
CA HIS A 819 24.24 -18.04 34.38
C HIS A 819 23.78 -17.97 32.91
N TRP A 820 22.48 -18.20 32.69
CA TRP A 820 21.89 -18.11 31.37
C TRP A 820 21.77 -16.65 30.94
N ARG A 821 22.24 -16.38 29.72
CA ARG A 821 22.17 -15.03 29.15
C ARG A 821 20.71 -14.63 28.89
N VAL A 822 20.26 -13.49 29.43
CA VAL A 822 19.03 -12.84 29.05
C VAL A 822 19.22 -12.24 27.66
N VAL A 823 18.29 -12.47 26.74
CA VAL A 823 18.35 -12.01 25.34
C VAL A 823 17.13 -11.21 24.94
N VAL A 824 16.03 -11.37 25.67
CA VAL A 824 14.78 -10.65 25.45
C VAL A 824 14.19 -10.24 26.80
N GLU A 825 13.69 -9.01 26.89
CA GLU A 825 12.92 -8.50 28.03
C GLU A 825 11.52 -8.11 27.59
N GLY A 826 10.55 -8.07 28.53
CA GLY A 826 9.18 -7.66 28.28
C GLY A 826 8.27 -8.78 27.73
N ILE A 827 8.74 -10.02 27.68
CA ILE A 827 7.89 -11.17 27.32
C ILE A 827 7.12 -11.70 28.55
N LYS A 828 5.96 -12.29 28.32
CA LYS A 828 5.02 -12.68 29.38
C LYS A 828 4.60 -14.15 29.35
N SER A 829 5.12 -14.92 28.41
CA SER A 829 4.75 -16.33 28.23
C SER A 829 5.78 -17.10 27.43
N ASP A 830 5.69 -18.42 27.48
CA ASP A 830 6.48 -19.33 26.63
C ASP A 830 6.14 -19.11 25.15
N ASP A 831 4.91 -18.78 24.81
CA ASP A 831 4.51 -18.44 23.43
C ASP A 831 5.24 -17.20 22.91
N ASP A 832 5.50 -16.22 23.75
CA ASP A 832 6.30 -15.06 23.38
C ASP A 832 7.77 -15.45 23.17
N ALA A 833 8.33 -16.31 24.01
CA ALA A 833 9.69 -16.82 23.89
C ALA A 833 9.89 -17.60 22.56
N LEU A 834 8.92 -18.42 22.16
CA LEU A 834 8.93 -19.22 20.93
C LEU A 834 8.94 -18.37 19.64
N LYS A 835 8.60 -17.09 19.74
CA LYS A 835 8.66 -16.15 18.60
C LYS A 835 10.10 -15.80 18.19
N PHE A 836 11.07 -16.07 19.06
CA PHE A 836 12.49 -15.83 18.82
C PHE A 836 13.21 -17.14 18.51
N LYS A 837 13.87 -17.19 17.36
CA LYS A 837 14.79 -18.30 17.01
C LYS A 837 16.22 -17.93 17.39
N VAL A 838 17.06 -18.93 17.56
CA VAL A 838 18.48 -18.73 17.90
C VAL A 838 19.37 -19.39 16.84
N THR A 839 20.43 -18.71 16.43
CA THR A 839 21.46 -19.27 15.57
C THR A 839 22.25 -20.32 16.34
N PRO A 840 22.48 -21.52 15.79
CA PRO A 840 23.27 -22.55 16.50
C PRO A 840 24.70 -22.08 16.83
N GLN A 841 25.16 -22.42 18.02
CA GLN A 841 26.53 -22.14 18.45
C GLN A 841 27.51 -23.16 17.83
N ILE A 842 28.61 -22.68 17.25
CA ILE A 842 29.70 -23.53 16.79
C ILE A 842 30.62 -23.83 17.98
N THR A 843 30.65 -25.08 18.45
CA THR A 843 31.43 -25.47 19.61
C THR A 843 32.77 -26.13 19.29
N GLN A 844 32.93 -26.61 18.05
CA GLN A 844 34.20 -27.25 17.63
C GLN A 844 34.43 -27.03 16.11
N LEU A 845 35.62 -26.63 15.74
CA LEU A 845 35.96 -26.31 14.35
C LEU A 845 36.78 -27.41 13.61
N THR A 846 37.37 -28.39 14.34
CA THR A 846 38.16 -29.49 13.75
C THR A 846 38.06 -30.76 14.60
N PRO A 847 37.99 -31.96 14.00
CA PRO A 847 37.94 -32.26 12.57
C PRO A 847 36.56 -32.13 11.96
N SER A 848 35.49 -31.88 12.76
CA SER A 848 34.12 -31.68 12.31
C SER A 848 33.48 -30.56 13.10
N LEU A 849 32.63 -29.79 12.41
CA LEU A 849 31.77 -28.78 13.03
C LEU A 849 30.78 -29.44 13.99
N THR A 850 30.82 -29.06 15.26
CA THR A 850 29.80 -29.44 16.23
C THR A 850 28.90 -28.23 16.49
N LEU A 851 27.61 -28.41 16.23
CA LEU A 851 26.58 -27.38 16.44
C LEU A 851 25.83 -27.67 17.73
N LYS A 852 25.77 -26.70 18.61
CA LYS A 852 24.89 -26.71 19.79
C LYS A 852 23.68 -25.82 19.52
N ASN A 853 22.50 -26.40 19.54
CA ASN A 853 21.28 -25.67 19.37
C ASN A 853 20.84 -25.01 20.68
N TRP A 854 20.27 -23.82 20.57
CA TRP A 854 19.78 -23.01 21.66
C TRP A 854 18.36 -22.54 21.38
N ARG A 855 17.61 -22.26 22.44
CA ARG A 855 16.27 -21.67 22.38
C ARG A 855 16.12 -20.58 23.42
N VAL A 856 15.15 -19.69 23.21
CA VAL A 856 14.71 -18.72 24.21
C VAL A 856 13.65 -19.40 25.07
N VAL A 857 13.79 -19.30 26.39
CA VAL A 857 12.85 -19.83 27.38
C VAL A 857 12.43 -18.69 28.30
N TRP A 858 11.16 -18.57 28.57
CA TRP A 858 10.64 -17.59 29.52
C TRP A 858 11.06 -17.92 30.96
N ASP A 859 11.54 -16.91 31.69
CA ASP A 859 12.01 -17.08 33.07
C ASP A 859 10.88 -16.98 34.12
N HIS A 860 9.62 -16.97 33.68
CA HIS A 860 8.41 -16.78 34.49
C HIS A 860 8.32 -15.42 35.21
N THR A 861 9.13 -14.48 34.86
CA THR A 861 9.08 -13.09 35.35
C THR A 861 8.78 -12.11 34.25
N ASN A 862 9.76 -11.68 33.47
CA ASN A 862 9.61 -10.71 32.39
C ASN A 862 10.67 -10.90 31.31
N SER A 863 11.47 -11.96 31.35
CA SER A 863 12.62 -12.12 30.48
C SER A 863 12.67 -13.47 29.79
N GLY A 864 13.32 -13.51 28.62
CA GLY A 864 13.67 -14.70 27.88
C GLY A 864 15.16 -15.00 28.00
N GLN A 865 15.49 -16.14 28.53
CA GLN A 865 16.85 -16.61 28.73
C GLN A 865 17.22 -17.66 27.68
N LEU A 866 18.52 -17.68 27.30
CA LEU A 866 19.04 -18.75 26.45
C LEU A 866 19.18 -20.04 27.23
N GLN A 867 18.65 -21.12 26.69
CA GLN A 867 18.86 -22.46 27.20
C GLN A 867 19.21 -23.42 26.07
N PRO A 868 20.00 -24.51 26.31
CA PRO A 868 20.18 -25.53 25.30
C PRO A 868 18.85 -26.05 24.79
N ALA A 869 18.74 -26.22 23.48
CA ALA A 869 17.57 -26.93 22.92
C ALA A 869 17.70 -28.43 23.23
N PRO A 870 16.59 -29.15 23.50
CA PRO A 870 16.58 -30.59 23.77
C PRO A 870 17.11 -31.41 22.61
#